data_a38fdf2629a8b2f5d37c44fe448da232
#
_entry.id   a38fdf2629a8b2f5d37c44fe448da232
#
_cell.length_a   1.000
_cell.length_b   1.000
_cell.length_c   1.000
_cell.angle_alpha   90.00
_cell.angle_beta   90.00
_cell.angle_gamma   90.00
#
_symmetry.space_group_name_H-M   'P 1'
#
loop_
_entity.id
_entity.type
_entity.pdbx_description
1 polymer ?
#
loop_
_entity_poly.entity_id
_entity_poly.type
_entity_poly.pdbx_seq_one_letter_code
_entity_poly.pdbx_strand_id
1 'polypeptide(L)'
;MKSLRWKQLALIAFIIVGCTGSGSGGGGVSSIFATDTPLPTAQVAVTPAPNVDTAVTAFFDALKEDNYEVMYAMLSQSSRDALTLEDFSKRWNDALNTMSAGSFDVLVLSSSISPFNAEVKYSVTYKTILAGDIQREIVMRLVNEDNNWKVQWDDGLILPELTGGNLLAMEYNTPARGDIYDSDGLPIVTQSEAFAFGIQTDQIDYNMINALTTELGRLCGLDPLDIQDQIDAAGPGWYLPMCEGTREEAQRLLSINPGGLAVSVYDSRYYFRGGLAPQAVGYTLAISPDQLNEYRRKGYSGSERIGQTGVEQWAEDYLAGQHGGTLRVVSPTGQVIATLGQSQPEPADSVYLTINSNLQFYAQSAVEFFRGAIVVMEVDTGRILAMASGPDFDPNYFESNNPNNSGLSLLLNDTRTPMLNRAAQGQYPLGSVFKIITMAAGLESGLYLKDTPYDCQYEFKELPDRVLYDWTYTNCQDAIARGEGCNTSTTRPGGLLTLQEGLMRSCNPYFWHIGNDLYTNWDRPNDIANMARGFGLGSPTGIEQIPEASGQILDPQSQVDAVNQAIGQGDVQVTPLQVARFIAAIANGGTLYRPQIVESIQPVDGDPVLAFKPEANGVLPVRPENLEIIREAMFMVTGPTGTARNNIRGLQFDTAGKTGTAESGSGLPHGWFAGFTNNEENTGLPDIAVVAIVENIGQGSDYGVPLFRAMVETYYYGSPQRSYYDWGQIGYPPYTPTPPGGGVIPEG
;
A
#
# COMPACT_ATOMS: atom_id res chain seq x y z
N MET A 1 11.81 -14.22 5.40
CA MET A 1 12.14 -15.52 6.02
C MET A 1 11.90 -16.63 5.00
N LYS A 2 12.95 -17.26 4.53
CA LYS A 2 12.91 -18.24 3.43
C LYS A 2 12.30 -19.56 3.89
N SER A 3 11.26 -20.03 3.24
CA SER A 3 10.71 -21.37 3.41
C SER A 3 11.50 -22.37 2.55
N LEU A 4 12.13 -23.32 3.22
CA LEU A 4 12.89 -24.42 2.64
C LEU A 4 11.91 -25.51 2.21
N ARG A 5 11.85 -25.82 0.91
CA ARG A 5 11.17 -27.02 0.40
C ARG A 5 12.18 -28.10 0.07
N TRP A 6 12.18 -29.18 0.82
CA TRP A 6 12.86 -30.43 0.53
C TRP A 6 12.10 -31.19 -0.56
N LYS A 7 12.82 -31.58 -1.62
CA LYS A 7 12.41 -32.68 -2.51
C LYS A 7 13.41 -33.81 -2.36
N GLN A 8 12.93 -34.95 -1.91
CA GLN A 8 13.64 -36.22 -1.91
C GLN A 8 13.76 -36.72 -3.35
N LEU A 9 14.96 -37.09 -3.77
CA LEU A 9 15.22 -37.90 -4.97
C LEU A 9 15.65 -39.30 -4.53
N ALA A 10 14.92 -40.29 -5.00
CA ALA A 10 15.23 -41.72 -4.82
C ALA A 10 16.37 -42.12 -5.73
N LEU A 11 17.36 -42.81 -5.19
CA LEU A 11 18.47 -43.44 -5.88
C LEU A 11 18.02 -44.83 -6.34
N ILE A 12 18.08 -45.12 -7.65
CA ILE A 12 17.97 -46.47 -8.20
C ILE A 12 19.35 -46.90 -8.66
N ALA A 13 19.91 -47.87 -7.97
CA ALA A 13 21.15 -48.54 -8.38
C ALA A 13 20.82 -49.71 -9.37
N PHE A 14 21.46 -49.70 -10.50
CA PHE A 14 21.51 -50.87 -11.37
C PHE A 14 22.88 -51.54 -11.27
N ILE A 15 22.87 -52.76 -10.76
CA ILE A 15 23.99 -53.69 -10.79
C ILE A 15 23.88 -54.50 -12.09
N ILE A 16 24.91 -54.50 -12.90
CA ILE A 16 25.07 -55.49 -13.99
C ILE A 16 26.31 -56.31 -13.70
N VAL A 17 26.06 -57.58 -13.43
CA VAL A 17 27.04 -58.67 -13.40
C VAL A 17 27.11 -59.25 -14.80
N GLY A 18 28.31 -59.40 -15.32
CA GLY A 18 28.53 -60.07 -16.62
C GLY A 18 29.73 -61.01 -16.56
N CYS A 19 29.46 -62.23 -16.82
CA CYS A 19 30.27 -63.43 -16.65
C CYS A 19 31.42 -63.57 -17.64
N THR A 20 32.40 -64.27 -17.14
CA THR A 20 33.50 -65.01 -17.71
C THR A 20 33.18 -65.89 -18.94
N GLY A 21 34.13 -65.97 -19.86
CA GLY A 21 34.20 -66.97 -20.90
C GLY A 21 35.63 -67.33 -21.25
N SER A 22 36.05 -68.47 -20.89
CA SER A 22 37.33 -69.13 -21.16
C SER A 22 37.32 -69.80 -22.55
N GLY A 23 38.50 -69.86 -23.16
CA GLY A 23 38.67 -70.69 -24.40
C GLY A 23 40.10 -70.74 -24.89
N SER A 24 40.66 -71.81 -24.68
CA SER A 24 41.99 -72.43 -24.89
C SER A 24 42.52 -72.45 -26.35
N GLY A 25 43.82 -72.48 -26.44
CA GLY A 25 44.49 -73.49 -27.25
C GLY A 25 45.44 -73.09 -28.34
N GLY A 26 46.66 -73.51 -28.21
CA GLY A 26 47.53 -73.88 -29.33
C GLY A 26 48.74 -73.10 -29.63
N GLY A 27 49.82 -73.46 -29.18
CA GLY A 27 51.16 -74.00 -29.55
C GLY A 27 51.87 -73.36 -30.69
N GLY A 28 53.15 -73.13 -30.46
CA GLY A 28 54.13 -73.24 -31.55
C GLY A 28 55.29 -72.19 -31.55
N VAL A 29 56.42 -72.67 -31.04
CA VAL A 29 57.82 -72.51 -31.50
C VAL A 29 58.54 -71.21 -31.47
N SER A 30 59.66 -71.22 -30.76
CA SER A 30 60.77 -70.32 -30.60
C SER A 30 61.36 -69.65 -31.81
N SER A 31 61.70 -68.35 -31.70
CA SER A 31 62.99 -67.86 -32.31
C SER A 31 63.52 -66.74 -31.40
N ILE A 32 64.79 -66.94 -31.05
CA ILE A 32 65.67 -66.02 -30.27
C ILE A 32 66.16 -64.93 -31.19
N PHE A 33 65.72 -63.73 -31.00
CA PHE A 33 66.47 -62.53 -31.39
C PHE A 33 66.34 -61.51 -30.26
N ALA A 34 67.51 -61.14 -29.77
CA ALA A 34 67.68 -60.01 -28.86
C ALA A 34 67.24 -58.73 -29.56
N THR A 35 66.22 -58.08 -29.06
CA THR A 35 65.85 -56.74 -29.45
C THR A 35 66.19 -55.81 -28.34
N ASP A 36 66.91 -54.73 -28.64
CA ASP A 36 67.21 -53.61 -27.76
C ASP A 36 65.91 -53.07 -27.09
N THR A 37 65.97 -52.97 -25.77
CA THR A 37 64.92 -52.35 -25.01
C THR A 37 64.88 -50.85 -25.30
N PRO A 38 63.82 -50.30 -25.89
CA PRO A 38 63.77 -48.85 -26.03
C PRO A 38 63.64 -48.23 -24.62
N LEU A 39 64.41 -47.22 -24.38
CA LEU A 39 64.38 -46.36 -23.19
C LEU A 39 62.90 -45.91 -22.99
N PRO A 40 62.37 -45.94 -21.76
CA PRO A 40 61.03 -45.46 -21.49
C PRO A 40 60.96 -44.00 -21.89
N THR A 41 60.14 -43.66 -22.83
CA THR A 41 59.77 -42.27 -23.13
C THR A 41 59.20 -41.70 -21.87
N ALA A 42 59.81 -40.62 -21.37
CA ALA A 42 59.31 -39.90 -20.23
C ALA A 42 57.88 -39.43 -20.54
N GLN A 43 56.90 -40.12 -19.96
CA GLN A 43 55.51 -39.60 -19.93
C GLN A 43 55.51 -38.44 -18.95
N VAL A 44 55.63 -37.24 -19.50
CA VAL A 44 55.27 -36.04 -18.78
C VAL A 44 53.74 -36.16 -18.58
N ALA A 45 53.31 -36.49 -17.37
CA ALA A 45 51.93 -36.38 -16.99
C ALA A 45 51.57 -34.88 -16.98
N VAL A 46 51.16 -34.39 -18.15
CA VAL A 46 50.56 -33.05 -18.22
C VAL A 46 49.18 -33.20 -17.63
N THR A 47 48.96 -32.71 -16.42
CA THR A 47 47.63 -32.54 -15.88
C THR A 47 46.85 -31.68 -16.87
N PRO A 48 45.74 -32.17 -17.45
CA PRO A 48 45.00 -31.32 -18.40
C PRO A 48 44.64 -30.02 -17.73
N ALA A 49 44.91 -28.91 -18.40
CA ALA A 49 44.47 -27.61 -17.91
C ALA A 49 42.94 -27.63 -17.71
N PRO A 50 42.42 -26.99 -16.66
CA PRO A 50 40.99 -26.87 -16.45
C PRO A 50 40.31 -26.31 -17.72
N ASN A 51 39.00 -26.63 -17.88
CA ASN A 51 38.26 -26.10 -19.02
C ASN A 51 38.15 -24.57 -18.90
N VAL A 52 38.68 -23.84 -19.85
CA VAL A 52 38.70 -22.37 -19.85
C VAL A 52 37.28 -21.78 -20.02
N ASP A 53 36.41 -22.45 -20.77
CA ASP A 53 35.06 -21.99 -20.99
C ASP A 53 34.25 -21.97 -19.67
N THR A 54 34.53 -22.91 -18.77
CA THR A 54 33.95 -22.94 -17.43
C THR A 54 34.36 -21.74 -16.59
N ALA A 55 35.63 -21.27 -16.73
CA ALA A 55 36.10 -20.10 -16.00
C ALA A 55 35.43 -18.81 -16.51
N VAL A 56 35.23 -18.68 -17.83
CA VAL A 56 34.50 -17.54 -18.42
C VAL A 56 33.03 -17.55 -18.01
N THR A 57 32.37 -18.71 -18.06
CA THR A 57 30.99 -18.83 -17.62
C THR A 57 30.84 -18.44 -16.13
N ALA A 58 31.70 -18.96 -15.27
CA ALA A 58 31.67 -18.64 -13.83
C ALA A 58 31.92 -17.14 -13.56
N PHE A 59 32.76 -16.47 -14.36
CA PHE A 59 33.00 -15.04 -14.26
C PHE A 59 31.73 -14.23 -14.55
N PHE A 60 31.01 -14.57 -15.61
CA PHE A 60 29.75 -13.89 -15.95
C PHE A 60 28.55 -14.31 -15.09
N ASP A 61 28.53 -15.54 -14.56
CA ASP A 61 27.51 -15.94 -13.61
C ASP A 61 27.66 -15.16 -12.28
N ALA A 62 28.91 -14.89 -11.84
CA ALA A 62 29.16 -14.01 -10.71
C ALA A 62 28.71 -12.55 -11.01
N LEU A 63 28.88 -12.08 -12.25
CA LEU A 63 28.38 -10.75 -12.65
C LEU A 63 26.86 -10.65 -12.63
N LYS A 64 26.11 -11.72 -13.01
CA LYS A 64 24.65 -11.74 -12.94
C LYS A 64 24.12 -11.62 -11.51
N GLU A 65 24.93 -12.03 -10.54
CA GLU A 65 24.61 -11.95 -9.10
C GLU A 65 25.20 -10.69 -8.43
N ASP A 66 25.77 -9.75 -9.21
CA ASP A 66 26.51 -8.58 -8.72
C ASP A 66 27.64 -8.95 -7.72
N ASN A 67 28.18 -10.17 -7.84
CA ASN A 67 29.24 -10.68 -6.94
C ASN A 67 30.63 -10.31 -7.44
N TYR A 68 30.96 -9.03 -7.29
CA TYR A 68 32.24 -8.48 -7.76
C TYR A 68 33.45 -9.02 -6.98
N GLU A 69 33.28 -9.48 -5.74
CA GLU A 69 34.34 -10.10 -4.96
C GLU A 69 34.81 -11.41 -5.60
N VAL A 70 33.86 -12.25 -6.03
CA VAL A 70 34.16 -13.50 -6.73
C VAL A 70 34.80 -13.22 -8.07
N MET A 71 34.27 -12.27 -8.85
CA MET A 71 34.86 -11.86 -10.12
C MET A 71 36.31 -11.36 -9.95
N TYR A 72 36.53 -10.50 -8.95
CA TYR A 72 37.86 -9.95 -8.65
C TYR A 72 38.88 -11.04 -8.24
N ALA A 73 38.42 -12.04 -7.45
CA ALA A 73 39.25 -13.19 -7.09
C ALA A 73 39.64 -14.06 -8.32
N MET A 74 38.86 -13.97 -9.41
CA MET A 74 39.15 -14.64 -10.68
C MET A 74 40.12 -13.86 -11.59
N LEU A 75 40.47 -12.62 -11.24
CA LEU A 75 41.47 -11.85 -12.00
C LEU A 75 42.88 -12.40 -11.77
N SER A 76 43.75 -12.20 -12.77
CA SER A 76 45.19 -12.47 -12.66
C SER A 76 45.87 -11.60 -11.59
N GLN A 77 46.97 -12.07 -11.04
CA GLN A 77 47.71 -11.30 -10.03
C GLN A 77 48.10 -9.92 -10.56
N SER A 78 48.59 -9.84 -11.80
CA SER A 78 48.95 -8.57 -12.43
C SER A 78 47.78 -7.60 -12.56
N SER A 79 46.59 -8.11 -12.80
CA SER A 79 45.37 -7.28 -12.85
C SER A 79 44.95 -6.76 -11.48
N ARG A 80 45.07 -7.60 -10.45
CA ARG A 80 44.77 -7.21 -9.06
C ARG A 80 45.80 -6.22 -8.48
N ASP A 81 47.05 -6.32 -8.92
CA ASP A 81 48.08 -5.36 -8.53
C ASP A 81 47.85 -3.97 -9.16
N ALA A 82 47.20 -3.93 -10.33
CA ALA A 82 46.92 -2.69 -11.07
C ALA A 82 45.56 -2.04 -10.74
N LEU A 83 44.61 -2.78 -10.18
CA LEU A 83 43.25 -2.32 -9.97
C LEU A 83 42.71 -2.84 -8.62
N THR A 84 42.17 -1.97 -7.80
CA THR A 84 41.54 -2.38 -6.52
C THR A 84 40.19 -3.04 -6.74
N LEU A 85 39.71 -3.82 -5.75
CA LEU A 85 38.33 -4.38 -5.78
C LEU A 85 37.28 -3.27 -5.89
N GLU A 86 37.47 -2.17 -5.18
CA GLU A 86 36.55 -1.02 -5.21
C GLU A 86 36.46 -0.42 -6.61
N ASP A 87 37.60 -0.13 -7.25
CA ASP A 87 37.64 0.41 -8.61
C ASP A 87 37.09 -0.58 -9.66
N PHE A 88 37.42 -1.88 -9.50
CA PHE A 88 36.87 -2.93 -10.37
C PHE A 88 35.33 -3.00 -10.29
N SER A 89 34.79 -3.07 -9.08
CA SER A 89 33.35 -3.09 -8.85
C SER A 89 32.67 -1.83 -9.39
N LYS A 90 33.29 -0.68 -9.15
CA LYS A 90 32.79 0.60 -9.63
C LYS A 90 32.73 0.65 -11.16
N ARG A 91 33.75 0.18 -11.89
CA ARG A 91 33.75 0.18 -13.37
C ARG A 91 32.62 -0.64 -13.96
N TRP A 92 32.36 -1.83 -13.42
CA TRP A 92 31.19 -2.66 -13.83
C TRP A 92 29.88 -2.00 -13.50
N ASN A 93 29.69 -1.54 -12.27
CA ASN A 93 28.46 -0.86 -11.85
C ASN A 93 28.18 0.39 -12.66
N ASP A 94 29.18 1.26 -12.83
CA ASP A 94 29.03 2.49 -13.60
C ASP A 94 28.66 2.19 -15.06
N ALA A 95 29.26 1.16 -15.67
CA ALA A 95 28.96 0.79 -17.04
C ALA A 95 27.54 0.21 -17.18
N LEU A 96 27.16 -0.77 -16.34
CA LEU A 96 25.82 -1.37 -16.38
C LEU A 96 24.71 -0.33 -16.07
N ASN A 97 24.94 0.52 -15.08
CA ASN A 97 24.01 1.59 -14.72
C ASN A 97 23.91 2.64 -15.84
N THR A 98 25.03 3.06 -16.43
CA THR A 98 25.03 4.05 -17.52
C THR A 98 24.35 3.49 -18.78
N MET A 99 24.53 2.19 -19.07
CA MET A 99 23.83 1.51 -20.15
C MET A 99 22.35 1.26 -19.84
N SER A 100 21.90 1.44 -18.59
CA SER A 100 20.59 0.98 -18.11
C SER A 100 20.36 -0.50 -18.46
N ALA A 101 21.39 -1.34 -18.23
CA ALA A 101 21.36 -2.76 -18.56
C ALA A 101 20.66 -3.55 -17.44
N GLY A 102 19.42 -3.94 -17.66
CA GLY A 102 18.64 -4.76 -16.74
C GLY A 102 19.08 -6.23 -16.69
N SER A 103 19.63 -6.74 -17.80
CA SER A 103 20.18 -8.10 -17.91
C SER A 103 21.17 -8.19 -19.07
N PHE A 104 21.88 -9.31 -19.15
CA PHE A 104 22.75 -9.61 -20.28
C PHE A 104 22.85 -11.12 -20.53
N ASP A 105 23.12 -11.46 -21.79
CA ASP A 105 23.38 -12.83 -22.23
C ASP A 105 24.81 -12.96 -22.72
N VAL A 106 25.46 -14.07 -22.39
CA VAL A 106 26.83 -14.37 -22.83
C VAL A 106 26.86 -15.73 -23.53
N LEU A 107 27.50 -15.77 -24.69
CA LEU A 107 27.73 -16.98 -25.48
C LEU A 107 29.20 -17.11 -25.80
N VAL A 108 29.85 -18.17 -25.32
CA VAL A 108 31.21 -18.52 -25.73
C VAL A 108 31.19 -19.02 -27.18
N LEU A 109 31.99 -18.39 -28.06
CA LEU A 109 32.07 -18.68 -29.49
C LEU A 109 33.21 -19.62 -29.83
N SER A 110 34.40 -19.37 -29.27
CA SER A 110 35.59 -20.20 -29.50
C SER A 110 36.63 -19.95 -28.42
N SER A 111 37.46 -20.95 -28.14
CA SER A 111 38.60 -20.84 -27.22
C SER A 111 39.89 -21.36 -27.90
N SER A 112 40.97 -20.63 -27.68
CA SER A 112 42.32 -21.03 -28.07
C SER A 112 43.17 -21.16 -26.82
N ILE A 113 43.68 -22.35 -26.56
CA ILE A 113 44.35 -22.69 -25.31
C ILE A 113 45.79 -23.08 -25.57
N SER A 114 46.73 -22.46 -24.85
CA SER A 114 48.10 -22.87 -24.73
C SER A 114 48.44 -23.18 -23.27
N PRO A 115 49.59 -23.80 -22.95
CA PRO A 115 49.89 -24.24 -21.58
C PRO A 115 49.79 -23.16 -20.50
N PHE A 116 50.07 -21.91 -20.85
CA PHE A 116 50.13 -20.79 -19.90
C PHE A 116 49.11 -19.68 -20.16
N ASN A 117 48.54 -19.64 -21.39
CA ASN A 117 47.59 -18.58 -21.77
C ASN A 117 46.43 -19.16 -22.55
N ALA A 118 45.28 -18.50 -22.45
CA ALA A 118 44.12 -18.80 -23.28
C ALA A 118 43.46 -17.49 -23.77
N GLU A 119 42.89 -17.55 -24.94
CA GLU A 119 42.00 -16.51 -25.49
C GLU A 119 40.64 -17.13 -25.74
N VAL A 120 39.62 -16.53 -25.13
CA VAL A 120 38.21 -16.95 -25.30
C VAL A 120 37.45 -15.85 -25.99
N LYS A 121 36.97 -16.13 -27.19
CA LYS A 121 36.06 -15.23 -27.89
C LYS A 121 34.62 -15.53 -27.44
N TYR A 122 33.92 -14.51 -26.95
CA TYR A 122 32.52 -14.61 -26.56
C TYR A 122 31.71 -13.48 -27.18
N SER A 123 30.42 -13.67 -27.30
CA SER A 123 29.42 -12.65 -27.59
C SER A 123 28.69 -12.30 -26.31
N VAL A 124 28.62 -11.02 -25.99
CA VAL A 124 27.78 -10.47 -24.94
C VAL A 124 26.70 -9.63 -25.57
N THR A 125 25.45 -9.79 -25.09
CA THR A 125 24.31 -8.96 -25.46
C THR A 125 23.74 -8.34 -24.19
N TYR A 126 23.95 -7.04 -24.01
CA TYR A 126 23.33 -6.26 -22.93
C TYR A 126 21.91 -5.88 -23.34
N LYS A 127 20.95 -6.24 -22.52
CA LYS A 127 19.53 -5.85 -22.65
C LYS A 127 19.36 -4.51 -21.97
N THR A 128 19.38 -3.43 -22.73
CA THR A 128 19.29 -2.07 -22.19
C THR A 128 17.92 -1.47 -22.47
N ILE A 129 17.41 -0.70 -21.51
CA ILE A 129 16.09 -0.06 -21.62
C ILE A 129 16.15 1.16 -22.52
N LEU A 130 17.24 1.95 -22.43
CA LEU A 130 17.36 3.24 -23.12
C LEU A 130 18.12 3.22 -24.43
N ALA A 131 18.78 2.13 -24.78
CA ALA A 131 19.62 2.09 -25.98
C ALA A 131 19.36 0.85 -26.86
N GLY A 132 18.36 0.02 -26.48
CA GLY A 132 18.11 -1.26 -27.13
C GLY A 132 19.18 -2.31 -26.82
N ASP A 133 19.16 -3.43 -27.55
CA ASP A 133 20.13 -4.50 -27.33
C ASP A 133 21.52 -4.11 -27.87
N ILE A 134 22.53 -4.14 -27.01
CA ILE A 134 23.93 -3.87 -27.39
C ILE A 134 24.66 -5.20 -27.45
N GLN A 135 24.95 -5.68 -28.66
CA GLN A 135 25.69 -6.91 -28.87
C GLN A 135 27.14 -6.61 -29.28
N ARG A 136 28.09 -7.28 -28.62
CA ARG A 136 29.52 -7.19 -28.96
C ARG A 136 30.18 -8.55 -28.89
N GLU A 137 31.15 -8.78 -29.79
CA GLU A 137 32.08 -9.90 -29.73
C GLU A 137 33.37 -9.43 -29.08
N ILE A 138 33.78 -10.08 -28.02
CA ILE A 138 34.95 -9.69 -27.19
C ILE A 138 35.87 -10.87 -27.04
N VAL A 139 37.16 -10.60 -26.94
CA VAL A 139 38.19 -11.60 -26.65
C VAL A 139 38.68 -11.40 -25.22
N MET A 140 38.36 -12.37 -24.34
CA MET A 140 38.91 -12.43 -22.99
C MET A 140 40.22 -13.18 -22.99
N ARG A 141 41.27 -12.54 -22.45
CA ARG A 141 42.59 -13.17 -22.26
C ARG A 141 42.67 -13.73 -20.85
N LEU A 142 43.16 -14.96 -20.74
CA LEU A 142 43.36 -15.63 -19.46
C LEU A 142 44.80 -16.16 -19.36
N VAL A 143 45.30 -16.18 -18.13
CA VAL A 143 46.59 -16.79 -17.78
C VAL A 143 46.35 -17.94 -16.82
N ASN A 144 47.16 -18.99 -16.93
CA ASN A 144 47.12 -20.11 -16.01
C ASN A 144 48.01 -19.83 -14.81
N GLU A 145 47.43 -19.52 -13.66
CA GLU A 145 48.11 -19.32 -12.39
C GLU A 145 47.70 -20.48 -11.43
N ASP A 146 48.67 -21.24 -10.96
CA ASP A 146 48.45 -22.37 -10.03
C ASP A 146 47.38 -23.37 -10.50
N ASN A 147 47.41 -23.72 -11.78
CA ASN A 147 46.47 -24.58 -12.48
C ASN A 147 44.99 -24.05 -12.49
N ASN A 148 44.84 -22.72 -12.36
CA ASN A 148 43.55 -22.04 -12.48
C ASN A 148 43.66 -20.96 -13.57
N TRP A 149 42.61 -20.87 -14.41
CA TRP A 149 42.50 -19.81 -15.39
C TRP A 149 42.11 -18.50 -14.71
N LYS A 150 42.91 -17.46 -14.85
CA LYS A 150 42.73 -16.12 -14.30
C LYS A 150 42.59 -15.11 -15.43
N VAL A 151 41.59 -14.24 -15.29
CA VAL A 151 41.23 -13.22 -16.28
C VAL A 151 42.23 -12.06 -16.25
N GLN A 152 42.79 -11.70 -17.40
CA GLN A 152 43.53 -10.46 -17.56
C GLN A 152 42.55 -9.32 -17.81
N TRP A 153 42.48 -8.39 -16.85
CA TRP A 153 41.55 -7.30 -16.91
C TRP A 153 41.93 -6.25 -17.94
N ASP A 154 40.92 -5.81 -18.67
CA ASP A 154 40.92 -4.64 -19.54
C ASP A 154 39.49 -4.10 -19.61
N ASP A 155 39.30 -2.76 -19.63
CA ASP A 155 37.94 -2.16 -19.69
C ASP A 155 37.17 -2.58 -20.94
N GLY A 156 37.87 -3.01 -21.99
CA GLY A 156 37.27 -3.62 -23.19
C GLY A 156 36.56 -4.94 -22.96
N LEU A 157 36.75 -5.58 -21.80
CA LEU A 157 35.94 -6.75 -21.40
C LEU A 157 34.49 -6.39 -21.07
N ILE A 158 34.22 -5.13 -20.74
CA ILE A 158 32.85 -4.61 -20.61
C ILE A 158 32.32 -4.29 -22.01
N LEU A 159 33.00 -3.37 -22.71
CA LEU A 159 32.72 -3.00 -24.10
C LEU A 159 34.05 -2.64 -24.77
N PRO A 160 34.35 -3.12 -26.02
CA PRO A 160 35.60 -2.81 -26.73
C PRO A 160 35.86 -1.31 -26.85
N GLU A 161 34.83 -0.51 -26.94
CA GLU A 161 34.89 0.95 -27.06
C GLU A 161 35.44 1.66 -25.82
N LEU A 162 35.49 1.00 -24.66
CA LEU A 162 36.01 1.57 -23.40
C LEU A 162 37.55 1.47 -23.30
N THR A 163 38.20 0.76 -24.20
CA THR A 163 39.65 0.71 -24.25
C THR A 163 40.23 2.12 -24.40
N GLY A 164 41.39 2.34 -23.74
CA GLY A 164 42.06 3.65 -23.79
C GLY A 164 41.48 4.70 -22.82
N GLY A 165 40.67 4.29 -21.85
CA GLY A 165 40.12 5.17 -20.83
C GLY A 165 38.88 5.93 -21.28
N ASN A 166 38.22 5.50 -22.35
CA ASN A 166 36.93 6.05 -22.78
C ASN A 166 35.85 5.70 -21.75
N LEU A 167 34.81 6.53 -21.69
CA LEU A 167 33.70 6.43 -20.73
C LEU A 167 32.36 6.32 -21.48
N LEU A 168 31.38 5.70 -20.81
CA LEU A 168 29.98 5.78 -21.23
C LEU A 168 29.32 7.05 -20.69
N ALA A 169 28.50 7.65 -21.52
CA ALA A 169 27.64 8.78 -21.13
C ALA A 169 26.23 8.56 -21.67
N MET A 170 25.24 8.67 -20.78
CA MET A 170 23.82 8.63 -21.13
C MET A 170 23.27 10.05 -21.12
N GLU A 171 22.63 10.44 -22.20
CA GLU A 171 21.78 11.63 -22.26
C GLU A 171 20.35 11.16 -22.08
N TYR A 172 19.76 11.49 -20.92
CA TYR A 172 18.42 11.05 -20.56
C TYR A 172 17.36 11.98 -21.13
N ASN A 173 16.23 11.39 -21.54
CA ASN A 173 15.02 12.10 -21.92
C ASN A 173 13.85 11.53 -21.13
N THR A 174 13.46 12.24 -20.05
CA THR A 174 12.46 11.79 -19.08
C THR A 174 11.11 12.42 -19.42
N PRO A 175 10.02 11.65 -19.60
CA PRO A 175 8.68 12.20 -19.77
C PRO A 175 8.20 12.87 -18.47
N ALA A 176 7.19 13.73 -18.58
CA ALA A 176 6.47 14.21 -17.41
C ALA A 176 5.72 13.06 -16.75
N ARG A 177 5.70 13.04 -15.42
CA ARG A 177 4.96 12.02 -14.65
C ARG A 177 3.46 12.14 -14.88
N GLY A 178 2.76 11.03 -15.07
CA GLY A 178 1.33 10.97 -15.29
C GLY A 178 0.51 11.49 -14.13
N ASP A 179 -0.68 11.99 -14.41
CA ASP A 179 -1.58 12.56 -13.43
C ASP A 179 -2.47 11.51 -12.77
N ILE A 180 -3.00 11.83 -11.58
CA ILE A 180 -3.97 11.00 -10.88
C ILE A 180 -5.28 11.79 -10.76
N TYR A 181 -6.37 11.18 -11.21
CA TYR A 181 -7.71 11.76 -11.24
C TYR A 181 -8.66 10.97 -10.34
N ASP A 182 -9.72 11.62 -9.88
CA ASP A 182 -10.82 10.98 -9.17
C ASP A 182 -11.81 10.27 -10.12
N SER A 183 -12.89 9.73 -9.56
CA SER A 183 -13.95 9.03 -10.31
C SER A 183 -14.68 9.91 -11.34
N ASP A 184 -14.69 11.21 -11.13
CA ASP A 184 -15.35 12.21 -12.00
C ASP A 184 -14.37 12.87 -12.98
N GLY A 185 -13.09 12.46 -12.97
CA GLY A 185 -12.03 13.03 -13.81
C GLY A 185 -11.47 14.35 -13.27
N LEU A 186 -11.71 14.68 -12.00
CA LEU A 186 -11.10 15.84 -11.36
C LEU A 186 -9.69 15.48 -10.88
N PRO A 187 -8.71 16.39 -11.01
CA PRO A 187 -7.34 16.09 -10.63
C PRO A 187 -7.20 15.96 -9.10
N ILE A 188 -6.56 14.87 -8.68
CA ILE A 188 -6.09 14.65 -7.30
C ILE A 188 -4.61 15.00 -7.19
N VAL A 189 -3.81 14.60 -8.21
CA VAL A 189 -2.38 14.88 -8.28
C VAL A 189 -2.00 15.21 -9.72
N THR A 190 -1.26 16.29 -9.92
CA THR A 190 -0.74 16.67 -11.25
C THR A 190 0.73 17.09 -11.17
N GLN A 191 1.44 16.93 -12.29
CA GLN A 191 2.75 17.53 -12.46
C GLN A 191 2.57 18.94 -12.99
N SER A 192 2.67 19.96 -12.13
CA SER A 192 2.35 21.34 -12.49
C SER A 192 3.10 22.38 -11.65
N GLU A 193 2.96 23.64 -12.02
CA GLU A 193 3.33 24.74 -11.11
C GLU A 193 2.37 24.78 -9.93
N ALA A 194 2.92 24.76 -8.73
CA ALA A 194 2.22 24.99 -7.46
C ALA A 194 2.53 26.39 -6.93
N PHE A 195 1.63 26.92 -6.12
CA PHE A 195 1.75 28.23 -5.50
C PHE A 195 1.72 28.07 -3.99
N ALA A 196 2.86 28.33 -3.35
CA ALA A 196 2.94 28.37 -1.88
C ALA A 196 2.49 29.75 -1.37
N PHE A 197 1.52 29.73 -0.47
CA PHE A 197 1.01 30.92 0.20
C PHE A 197 1.57 31.00 1.62
N GLY A 198 1.97 32.20 2.01
CA GLY A 198 2.45 32.48 3.33
C GLY A 198 2.27 33.94 3.70
N ILE A 199 2.64 34.29 4.90
CA ILE A 199 2.58 35.66 5.42
C ILE A 199 3.99 36.15 5.72
N GLN A 200 4.36 37.29 5.14
CA GLN A 200 5.58 38.02 5.49
C GLN A 200 5.24 39.07 6.55
N THR A 201 5.63 38.85 7.79
CA THR A 201 5.11 39.59 8.94
C THR A 201 5.49 41.08 8.96
N ASP A 202 6.61 41.46 8.36
CA ASP A 202 7.04 42.86 8.24
C ASP A 202 6.36 43.64 7.09
N GLN A 203 5.56 42.95 6.26
CA GLN A 203 4.83 43.56 5.12
C GLN A 203 3.32 43.62 5.36
N ILE A 204 2.84 43.26 6.55
CA ILE A 204 1.39 43.24 6.86
C ILE A 204 0.85 44.68 6.87
N ASP A 205 -0.22 44.91 6.09
CA ASP A 205 -1.07 46.07 6.25
C ASP A 205 -2.18 45.77 7.28
N TYR A 206 -2.01 46.26 8.47
CA TYR A 206 -2.97 46.03 9.57
C TYR A 206 -4.36 46.61 9.32
N ASN A 207 -4.54 47.52 8.32
CA ASN A 207 -5.86 47.94 7.88
C ASN A 207 -6.59 46.89 7.06
N MET A 208 -5.84 45.95 6.47
CA MET A 208 -6.36 44.86 5.64
C MET A 208 -6.17 43.48 6.28
N ILE A 209 -5.77 43.38 7.52
CA ILE A 209 -5.45 42.13 8.21
C ILE A 209 -6.66 41.14 8.18
N ASN A 210 -7.88 41.64 8.38
CA ASN A 210 -9.07 40.85 8.31
C ASN A 210 -9.30 40.24 6.92
N ALA A 211 -8.94 40.96 5.85
CA ALA A 211 -9.02 40.44 4.48
C ALA A 211 -7.96 39.35 4.28
N LEU A 212 -6.73 39.56 4.76
CA LEU A 212 -5.63 38.61 4.69
C LEU A 212 -6.01 37.30 5.40
N THR A 213 -6.44 37.36 6.66
CA THR A 213 -6.77 36.16 7.47
C THR A 213 -8.01 35.46 6.96
N THR A 214 -9.05 36.19 6.52
CA THR A 214 -10.27 35.58 5.96
C THR A 214 -10.00 34.87 4.64
N GLU A 215 -9.21 35.47 3.76
CA GLU A 215 -8.95 34.88 2.44
C GLU A 215 -7.98 33.68 2.54
N LEU A 216 -6.95 33.76 3.36
CA LEU A 216 -6.09 32.62 3.65
C LEU A 216 -6.85 31.55 4.42
N GLY A 217 -7.68 31.90 5.38
CA GLY A 217 -8.54 30.96 6.11
C GLY A 217 -9.44 30.17 5.15
N ARG A 218 -10.09 30.88 4.22
CA ARG A 218 -10.93 30.28 3.17
C ARG A 218 -10.13 29.33 2.26
N LEU A 219 -8.94 29.74 1.83
CA LEU A 219 -8.11 28.95 0.93
C LEU A 219 -7.50 27.73 1.62
N CYS A 220 -6.94 27.95 2.80
CA CYS A 220 -6.19 26.94 3.54
C CYS A 220 -7.06 26.07 4.47
N GLY A 221 -8.35 26.37 4.60
CA GLY A 221 -9.24 25.67 5.54
C GLY A 221 -8.94 26.00 7.01
N LEU A 222 -8.28 27.13 7.31
CA LEU A 222 -7.92 27.55 8.66
C LEU A 222 -8.90 28.56 9.25
N ASP A 223 -9.06 28.54 10.58
CA ASP A 223 -9.80 29.61 11.24
C ASP A 223 -9.03 30.93 11.12
N PRO A 224 -9.65 32.03 10.62
CA PRO A 224 -9.02 33.36 10.59
C PRO A 224 -8.45 33.83 11.94
N LEU A 225 -9.04 33.39 13.06
CA LEU A 225 -8.53 33.71 14.40
C LEU A 225 -7.23 32.95 14.68
N ASP A 226 -7.11 31.68 14.28
CA ASP A 226 -5.88 30.92 14.46
C ASP A 226 -4.73 31.51 13.62
N ILE A 227 -5.03 32.01 12.42
CA ILE A 227 -4.06 32.75 11.59
C ILE A 227 -3.63 34.05 12.29
N GLN A 228 -4.59 34.78 12.88
CA GLN A 228 -4.30 36.00 13.65
C GLN A 228 -3.38 35.71 14.85
N ASP A 229 -3.67 34.65 15.61
CA ASP A 229 -2.86 34.23 16.76
C ASP A 229 -1.43 33.88 16.35
N GLN A 230 -1.25 33.22 15.19
CA GLN A 230 0.07 32.92 14.62
C GLN A 230 0.83 34.21 14.24
N ILE A 231 0.14 35.20 13.64
CA ILE A 231 0.72 36.50 13.31
C ILE A 231 1.19 37.22 14.61
N ASP A 232 0.35 37.24 15.63
CA ASP A 232 0.61 37.92 16.90
C ASP A 232 1.77 37.26 17.69
N ALA A 233 1.95 35.96 17.51
CA ALA A 233 3.06 35.20 18.13
C ALA A 233 4.39 35.34 17.36
N ALA A 234 4.35 35.78 16.10
CA ALA A 234 5.50 35.80 15.21
C ALA A 234 6.39 37.04 15.45
N GLY A 235 7.69 36.86 15.23
CA GLY A 235 8.64 37.98 15.21
C GLY A 235 8.59 38.79 13.90
N PRO A 236 9.11 40.03 13.91
CA PRO A 236 9.15 40.83 12.69
C PRO A 236 10.07 40.20 11.63
N GLY A 237 9.65 40.21 10.38
CA GLY A 237 10.38 39.66 9.25
C GLY A 237 10.31 38.13 9.13
N TRP A 238 9.43 37.48 9.90
CA TRP A 238 9.21 36.06 9.78
C TRP A 238 8.33 35.74 8.58
N TYR A 239 8.63 34.63 7.89
CA TYR A 239 7.74 34.01 6.96
C TYR A 239 6.90 32.96 7.72
N LEU A 240 5.58 33.09 7.65
CA LEU A 240 4.64 32.11 8.19
C LEU A 240 4.08 31.29 7.02
N PRO A 241 4.44 30.03 6.90
CA PRO A 241 3.86 29.14 5.90
C PRO A 241 2.38 28.89 6.18
N MET A 242 1.52 28.93 5.15
CA MET A 242 0.08 28.72 5.29
C MET A 242 -0.36 27.48 4.56
N CYS A 243 -0.45 27.50 3.24
CA CYS A 243 -0.84 26.34 2.41
C CYS A 243 -0.37 26.52 0.96
N GLU A 244 -0.70 25.53 0.13
CA GLU A 244 -0.50 25.56 -1.31
C GLU A 244 -1.83 25.71 -2.05
N GLY A 245 -1.77 26.18 -3.31
CA GLY A 245 -2.93 26.28 -4.16
C GLY A 245 -2.58 26.43 -5.64
N THR A 246 -3.61 26.70 -6.42
CA THR A 246 -3.55 26.80 -7.88
C THR A 246 -3.17 28.22 -8.35
N ARG A 247 -2.87 28.33 -9.65
CA ARG A 247 -2.63 29.63 -10.33
C ARG A 247 -3.82 30.56 -10.20
N GLU A 248 -5.04 30.07 -10.33
CA GLU A 248 -6.28 30.83 -10.23
C GLU A 248 -6.44 31.45 -8.83
N GLU A 249 -6.15 30.67 -7.81
CA GLU A 249 -6.18 31.14 -6.41
C GLU A 249 -5.09 32.17 -6.14
N ALA A 250 -3.89 31.97 -6.66
CA ALA A 250 -2.82 32.97 -6.58
C ALA A 250 -3.21 34.28 -7.26
N GLN A 251 -3.76 34.24 -8.48
CA GLN A 251 -4.22 35.43 -9.19
C GLN A 251 -5.34 36.15 -8.43
N ARG A 252 -6.27 35.40 -7.84
CA ARG A 252 -7.36 35.96 -7.04
C ARG A 252 -6.82 36.69 -5.80
N LEU A 253 -5.96 36.05 -5.02
CA LEU A 253 -5.38 36.65 -3.81
C LEU A 253 -4.50 37.87 -4.13
N LEU A 254 -3.68 37.77 -5.17
CA LEU A 254 -2.86 38.89 -5.63
C LEU A 254 -3.72 40.07 -6.12
N SER A 255 -4.91 39.81 -6.69
CA SER A 255 -5.83 40.89 -7.10
C SER A 255 -6.43 41.66 -5.93
N ILE A 256 -6.60 41.01 -4.78
CA ILE A 256 -7.05 41.62 -3.52
C ILE A 256 -5.90 42.42 -2.88
N ASN A 257 -4.67 41.92 -3.01
CA ASN A 257 -3.44 42.47 -2.48
C ASN A 257 -3.55 42.93 -1.00
N PRO A 258 -3.81 41.98 -0.09
CA PRO A 258 -4.16 42.32 1.30
C PRO A 258 -3.00 42.87 2.13
N GLY A 259 -1.79 42.98 1.58
CA GLY A 259 -0.57 43.31 2.30
C GLY A 259 -0.09 42.19 3.23
N GLY A 260 1.21 41.90 3.20
CA GLY A 260 1.80 40.78 3.94
C GLY A 260 1.61 39.41 3.28
N LEU A 261 0.79 39.27 2.26
CA LEU A 261 0.68 38.05 1.49
C LEU A 261 1.97 37.76 0.69
N ALA A 262 2.59 36.61 0.94
CA ALA A 262 3.68 36.08 0.14
C ALA A 262 3.17 34.94 -0.75
N VAL A 263 3.50 34.99 -2.04
CA VAL A 263 3.15 33.96 -3.02
C VAL A 263 4.43 33.54 -3.72
N SER A 264 4.78 32.27 -3.63
CA SER A 264 5.93 31.69 -4.31
C SER A 264 5.49 30.59 -5.26
N VAL A 265 5.96 30.64 -6.51
CA VAL A 265 5.69 29.62 -7.52
C VAL A 265 6.84 28.61 -7.57
N TYR A 266 6.52 27.34 -7.71
CA TYR A 266 7.50 26.27 -7.88
C TYR A 266 6.92 25.11 -8.70
N ASP A 267 7.79 24.42 -9.45
CA ASP A 267 7.38 23.19 -10.16
C ASP A 267 7.27 22.05 -9.15
N SER A 268 6.17 21.33 -9.20
CA SER A 268 5.87 20.31 -8.21
C SER A 268 5.04 19.16 -8.76
N ARG A 269 5.15 18.02 -8.10
CA ARG A 269 4.09 17.01 -8.03
C ARG A 269 3.05 17.54 -7.06
N TYR A 270 2.03 18.24 -7.57
CA TYR A 270 1.07 18.95 -6.75
C TYR A 270 -0.11 18.06 -6.35
N TYR A 271 -0.33 17.95 -5.05
CA TYR A 271 -1.44 17.23 -4.43
C TYR A 271 -2.52 18.24 -4.04
N PHE A 272 -3.67 18.16 -4.70
CA PHE A 272 -4.74 19.12 -4.52
C PHE A 272 -5.30 19.08 -3.10
N ARG A 273 -5.66 20.25 -2.56
CA ARG A 273 -6.30 20.44 -1.25
C ARG A 273 -5.51 19.88 -0.06
N GLY A 274 -4.18 19.97 -0.08
CA GLY A 274 -3.35 19.40 0.96
C GLY A 274 -3.32 17.86 0.95
N GLY A 275 -3.72 17.25 -0.17
CA GLY A 275 -3.75 15.79 -0.36
C GLY A 275 -5.13 15.17 -0.09
N LEU A 276 -5.81 14.74 -1.16
CA LEU A 276 -7.00 13.90 -1.05
C LEU A 276 -6.60 12.44 -0.92
N ALA A 277 -7.09 11.75 0.10
CA ALA A 277 -6.74 10.36 0.45
C ALA A 277 -5.22 10.10 0.54
N PRO A 278 -4.43 10.92 1.26
CA PRO A 278 -2.97 10.89 1.16
C PRO A 278 -2.36 9.54 1.55
N GLN A 279 -2.97 8.80 2.48
CA GLN A 279 -2.50 7.46 2.86
C GLN A 279 -2.81 6.39 1.79
N ALA A 280 -3.79 6.63 0.90
CA ALA A 280 -4.13 5.73 -0.20
C ALA A 280 -3.44 6.14 -1.51
N VAL A 281 -3.42 7.42 -1.83
CA VAL A 281 -2.73 7.96 -3.01
C VAL A 281 -1.21 7.85 -2.85
N GLY A 282 -0.68 8.18 -1.68
CA GLY A 282 0.74 8.17 -1.41
C GLY A 282 1.44 9.50 -1.71
N TYR A 283 2.75 9.43 -1.84
CA TYR A 283 3.61 10.59 -2.12
C TYR A 283 4.88 10.14 -2.84
N THR A 284 5.61 11.10 -3.42
CA THR A 284 6.88 10.84 -4.10
C THR A 284 8.07 11.38 -3.30
N LEU A 285 9.22 10.71 -3.42
CA LEU A 285 10.53 11.20 -2.95
C LEU A 285 11.59 11.01 -4.02
N ALA A 286 12.68 11.76 -3.89
CA ALA A 286 13.88 11.51 -4.68
C ALA A 286 14.39 10.08 -4.46
N ILE A 287 14.94 9.47 -5.50
CA ILE A 287 15.56 8.14 -5.44
C ILE A 287 16.67 8.17 -4.38
N SER A 288 16.57 7.26 -3.40
CA SER A 288 17.58 7.16 -2.33
C SER A 288 18.89 6.55 -2.86
N PRO A 289 20.05 6.81 -2.21
CA PRO A 289 21.31 6.19 -2.59
C PRO A 289 21.25 4.66 -2.67
N ASP A 290 20.49 4.02 -1.80
CA ASP A 290 20.35 2.55 -1.78
C ASP A 290 19.52 2.02 -2.94
N GLN A 291 18.60 2.82 -3.49
CA GLN A 291 17.74 2.48 -4.64
C GLN A 291 18.41 2.86 -5.98
N LEU A 292 19.44 3.71 -5.96
CA LEU A 292 19.98 4.36 -7.14
C LEU A 292 20.41 3.38 -8.24
N ASN A 293 21.11 2.29 -7.89
CA ASN A 293 21.55 1.30 -8.86
C ASN A 293 20.36 0.56 -9.51
N GLU A 294 19.35 0.21 -8.74
CA GLU A 294 18.16 -0.45 -9.24
C GLU A 294 17.42 0.44 -10.26
N TYR A 295 17.17 1.70 -9.89
CA TYR A 295 16.43 2.62 -10.75
C TYR A 295 17.23 3.03 -12.00
N ARG A 296 18.54 3.19 -11.90
CA ARG A 296 19.39 3.42 -13.09
C ARG A 296 19.32 2.27 -14.08
N ARG A 297 19.27 1.03 -13.61
CA ARG A 297 19.07 -0.15 -14.47
C ARG A 297 17.68 -0.20 -15.08
N LYS A 298 16.69 0.45 -14.47
CA LYS A 298 15.33 0.65 -15.01
C LYS A 298 15.24 1.87 -15.95
N GLY A 299 16.32 2.56 -16.23
CA GLY A 299 16.36 3.69 -17.17
C GLY A 299 16.20 5.08 -16.54
N TYR A 300 16.18 5.18 -15.21
CA TYR A 300 16.14 6.47 -14.52
C TYR A 300 17.54 7.12 -14.49
N SER A 301 17.59 8.46 -14.53
CA SER A 301 18.86 9.20 -14.37
C SER A 301 19.39 9.16 -12.93
N GLY A 302 18.48 9.01 -11.98
CA GLY A 302 18.72 9.05 -10.54
C GLY A 302 18.41 10.40 -9.89
N SER A 303 17.93 11.38 -10.66
CA SER A 303 17.48 12.69 -10.15
C SER A 303 15.97 12.79 -10.05
N GLU A 304 15.25 11.81 -10.55
CA GLU A 304 13.80 11.74 -10.55
C GLU A 304 13.24 11.44 -9.15
N ARG A 305 11.96 11.72 -9.03
CA ARG A 305 11.16 11.33 -7.87
C ARG A 305 10.32 10.11 -8.21
N ILE A 306 10.21 9.20 -7.26
CA ILE A 306 9.49 7.93 -7.39
C ILE A 306 8.43 7.81 -6.30
N GLY A 307 7.36 7.07 -6.57
CA GLY A 307 6.31 6.77 -5.60
C GLY A 307 6.85 5.95 -4.43
N GLN A 308 6.48 6.34 -3.20
CA GLN A 308 6.95 5.70 -1.98
C GLN A 308 5.90 4.81 -1.33
N THR A 309 4.63 5.15 -1.48
CA THR A 309 3.50 4.42 -0.92
C THR A 309 2.27 4.58 -1.80
N GLY A 310 1.24 3.77 -1.56
CA GLY A 310 -0.07 3.94 -2.18
C GLY A 310 -0.06 3.77 -3.70
N VAL A 311 -0.99 4.45 -4.35
CA VAL A 311 -1.13 4.44 -5.81
C VAL A 311 0.10 5.00 -6.51
N GLU A 312 0.75 6.03 -5.94
CA GLU A 312 2.00 6.57 -6.48
C GLU A 312 3.09 5.50 -6.62
N GLN A 313 3.21 4.60 -5.64
CA GLN A 313 4.17 3.49 -5.68
C GLN A 313 3.66 2.32 -6.53
N TRP A 314 2.41 1.94 -6.36
CA TRP A 314 1.83 0.80 -7.07
C TRP A 314 1.79 1.01 -8.58
N ALA A 315 1.49 2.24 -9.01
CA ALA A 315 1.40 2.61 -10.42
C ALA A 315 2.69 3.24 -10.96
N GLU A 316 3.84 3.10 -10.29
CA GLU A 316 5.11 3.73 -10.69
C GLU A 316 5.45 3.48 -12.16
N ASP A 317 5.34 2.22 -12.63
CA ASP A 317 5.68 1.83 -14.00
C ASP A 317 4.79 2.50 -15.06
N TYR A 318 3.57 2.94 -14.69
CA TYR A 318 2.64 3.66 -15.56
C TYR A 318 2.84 5.18 -15.42
N LEU A 319 2.92 5.67 -14.18
CA LEU A 319 3.03 7.09 -13.88
C LEU A 319 4.39 7.68 -14.28
N ALA A 320 5.46 6.89 -14.32
CA ALA A 320 6.76 7.36 -14.77
C ALA A 320 6.88 7.47 -16.30
N GLY A 321 6.03 6.76 -17.05
CA GLY A 321 6.18 6.57 -18.49
C GLY A 321 7.45 5.79 -18.84
N GLN A 322 7.74 5.66 -20.13
CA GLN A 322 9.00 5.05 -20.54
C GLN A 322 10.05 6.14 -20.81
N HIS A 323 11.15 6.07 -20.08
CA HIS A 323 12.25 6.99 -20.30
C HIS A 323 12.92 6.70 -21.64
N GLY A 324 13.38 7.75 -22.31
CA GLY A 324 14.24 7.68 -23.48
C GLY A 324 15.66 8.08 -23.16
N GLY A 325 16.57 7.82 -24.09
CA GLY A 325 17.96 8.26 -23.93
C GLY A 325 18.83 8.02 -25.14
N THR A 326 20.03 8.63 -25.13
CA THR A 326 21.06 8.39 -26.10
C THR A 326 22.35 7.98 -25.40
N LEU A 327 22.78 6.74 -25.62
CA LEU A 327 24.02 6.21 -25.05
C LEU A 327 25.17 6.50 -25.96
N ARG A 328 26.22 7.17 -25.44
CA ARG A 328 27.43 7.57 -26.16
C ARG A 328 28.69 7.03 -25.48
N VAL A 329 29.70 6.82 -26.28
CA VAL A 329 31.09 6.67 -25.82
C VAL A 329 31.77 8.02 -25.95
N VAL A 330 32.40 8.48 -24.88
CA VAL A 330 33.13 9.73 -24.84
C VAL A 330 34.59 9.50 -24.45
N SER A 331 35.49 10.29 -25.05
CA SER A 331 36.91 10.27 -24.67
C SER A 331 37.13 10.84 -23.26
N PRO A 332 38.29 10.65 -22.64
CA PRO A 332 38.64 11.31 -21.38
C PRO A 332 38.54 12.85 -21.41
N THR A 333 38.54 13.43 -22.61
CA THR A 333 38.42 14.89 -22.84
C THR A 333 36.97 15.33 -23.10
N GLY A 334 36.00 14.40 -23.05
CA GLY A 334 34.57 14.67 -23.28
C GLY A 334 34.13 14.68 -24.75
N GLN A 335 35.01 14.33 -25.70
CA GLN A 335 34.63 14.25 -27.10
C GLN A 335 33.84 12.97 -27.38
N VAL A 336 32.71 13.08 -28.08
CA VAL A 336 31.90 11.94 -28.51
C VAL A 336 32.68 11.13 -29.55
N ILE A 337 32.86 9.85 -29.27
CA ILE A 337 33.55 8.88 -30.16
C ILE A 337 32.56 8.07 -30.96
N ALA A 338 31.50 7.60 -30.30
CA ALA A 338 30.45 6.79 -30.92
C ALA A 338 29.09 6.96 -30.20
N THR A 339 28.01 6.75 -30.91
CA THR A 339 26.69 6.53 -30.34
C THR A 339 26.40 5.03 -30.43
N LEU A 340 26.09 4.40 -29.28
CA LEU A 340 25.85 2.96 -29.19
C LEU A 340 24.37 2.59 -29.41
N GLY A 341 23.45 3.49 -29.03
CA GLY A 341 22.03 3.31 -29.21
C GLY A 341 21.23 4.51 -28.72
N GLN A 342 19.95 4.54 -29.05
CA GLN A 342 19.02 5.58 -28.61
C GLN A 342 17.59 5.05 -28.57
N SER A 343 16.76 5.60 -27.67
CA SER A 343 15.33 5.42 -27.64
C SER A 343 14.61 6.76 -27.45
N GLN A 344 13.37 6.84 -27.92
CA GLN A 344 12.50 7.98 -27.62
C GLN A 344 11.72 7.70 -26.34
N PRO A 345 11.41 8.71 -25.53
CA PRO A 345 10.54 8.53 -24.39
C PRO A 345 9.11 8.24 -24.84
N GLU A 346 8.38 7.43 -24.06
CA GLU A 346 6.93 7.29 -24.22
C GLU A 346 6.23 8.06 -23.09
N PRO A 347 5.14 8.79 -23.39
CA PRO A 347 4.38 9.52 -22.39
C PRO A 347 3.93 8.61 -21.25
N ALA A 348 3.82 9.19 -20.06
CA ALA A 348 3.27 8.50 -18.90
C ALA A 348 1.75 8.32 -19.04
N ASP A 349 1.23 7.26 -18.44
CA ASP A 349 -0.19 7.00 -18.34
C ASP A 349 -0.80 7.74 -17.14
N SER A 350 -2.06 8.13 -17.26
CA SER A 350 -2.82 8.70 -16.15
C SER A 350 -3.62 7.65 -15.42
N VAL A 351 -3.71 7.79 -14.09
CA VAL A 351 -4.47 6.89 -13.23
C VAL A 351 -5.79 7.54 -12.81
N TYR A 352 -6.89 6.87 -13.06
CA TYR A 352 -8.22 7.27 -12.59
C TYR A 352 -8.60 6.39 -11.40
N LEU A 353 -8.99 7.03 -10.30
CA LEU A 353 -9.38 6.34 -9.07
C LEU A 353 -10.89 6.10 -9.01
N THR A 354 -11.30 5.14 -8.19
CA THR A 354 -12.70 4.96 -7.80
C THR A 354 -13.14 5.99 -6.74
N ILE A 355 -12.19 6.69 -6.13
CA ILE A 355 -12.43 7.70 -5.10
C ILE A 355 -13.15 8.90 -5.70
N ASN A 356 -14.25 9.31 -5.03
CA ASN A 356 -14.93 10.55 -5.32
C ASN A 356 -14.37 11.67 -4.44
N SER A 357 -13.80 12.72 -5.06
CA SER A 357 -13.11 13.80 -4.36
C SER A 357 -14.00 14.53 -3.35
N ASN A 358 -15.29 14.71 -3.65
CA ASN A 358 -16.21 15.37 -2.74
C ASN A 358 -16.47 14.51 -1.48
N LEU A 359 -16.77 13.23 -1.68
CA LEU A 359 -17.01 12.29 -0.57
C LEU A 359 -15.75 12.13 0.29
N GLN A 360 -14.57 12.03 -0.36
CA GLN A 360 -13.29 11.94 0.31
C GLN A 360 -12.96 13.18 1.15
N PHE A 361 -13.21 14.37 0.62
CA PHE A 361 -12.99 15.62 1.33
C PHE A 361 -13.80 15.68 2.64
N TYR A 362 -15.09 15.36 2.57
CA TYR A 362 -15.93 15.34 3.77
C TYR A 362 -15.56 14.21 4.73
N ALA A 363 -15.11 13.06 4.21
CA ALA A 363 -14.63 11.96 5.06
C ALA A 363 -13.36 12.35 5.84
N GLN A 364 -12.38 13.00 5.18
CA GLN A 364 -11.16 13.50 5.82
C GLN A 364 -11.50 14.56 6.87
N SER A 365 -12.26 15.57 6.49
CA SER A 365 -12.68 16.64 7.38
C SER A 365 -13.42 16.12 8.62
N ALA A 366 -14.22 15.05 8.47
CA ALA A 366 -14.95 14.44 9.57
C ALA A 366 -14.06 13.71 10.59
N VAL A 367 -12.86 13.26 10.21
CA VAL A 367 -11.91 12.57 11.09
C VAL A 367 -10.63 13.37 11.38
N GLU A 368 -10.49 14.57 10.88
CA GLU A 368 -9.28 15.41 10.98
C GLU A 368 -8.78 15.57 12.42
N PHE A 369 -9.71 15.84 13.38
CA PHE A 369 -9.38 16.03 14.79
C PHE A 369 -9.30 14.74 15.59
N PHE A 370 -9.61 13.60 14.97
CA PHE A 370 -9.64 12.31 15.62
C PHE A 370 -8.49 11.42 15.15
N ARG A 371 -8.14 10.47 15.99
CA ARG A 371 -7.49 9.26 15.51
C ARG A 371 -8.60 8.30 15.12
N GLY A 372 -8.72 8.02 13.83
CA GLY A 372 -9.83 7.22 13.35
C GLY A 372 -9.76 6.96 11.85
N ALA A 373 -10.79 6.31 11.32
CA ALA A 373 -10.90 6.05 9.89
C ALA A 373 -12.35 6.00 9.43
N ILE A 374 -12.58 6.37 8.17
CA ILE A 374 -13.82 6.15 7.43
C ILE A 374 -13.49 5.40 6.14
N VAL A 375 -14.26 4.36 5.84
CA VAL A 375 -14.27 3.65 4.57
C VAL A 375 -15.66 3.68 3.97
N VAL A 376 -15.79 4.12 2.73
CA VAL A 376 -17.01 4.05 1.94
C VAL A 376 -16.76 3.15 0.74
N MET A 377 -17.53 2.07 0.63
CA MET A 377 -17.38 1.05 -0.41
C MET A 377 -18.71 0.84 -1.13
N GLU A 378 -18.68 0.76 -2.45
CA GLU A 378 -19.84 0.37 -3.25
C GLU A 378 -20.16 -1.11 -3.02
N VAL A 379 -21.44 -1.39 -2.76
CA VAL A 379 -21.91 -2.68 -2.24
C VAL A 379 -21.68 -3.83 -3.24
N ASP A 380 -21.96 -3.62 -4.53
CA ASP A 380 -22.01 -4.67 -5.54
C ASP A 380 -20.74 -4.80 -6.40
N THR A 381 -19.71 -4.01 -6.12
CA THR A 381 -18.52 -3.98 -6.96
C THR A 381 -17.20 -4.05 -6.19
N GLY A 382 -17.18 -3.56 -4.96
CA GLY A 382 -15.94 -3.42 -4.19
C GLY A 382 -15.14 -2.13 -4.49
N ARG A 383 -15.70 -1.19 -5.27
CA ARG A 383 -15.08 0.14 -5.43
C ARG A 383 -15.00 0.87 -4.11
N ILE A 384 -13.82 1.40 -3.79
CA ILE A 384 -13.64 2.30 -2.65
C ILE A 384 -13.92 3.72 -3.10
N LEU A 385 -15.03 4.28 -2.65
CA LEU A 385 -15.44 5.63 -3.01
C LEU A 385 -14.81 6.70 -2.12
N ALA A 386 -14.46 6.34 -0.88
CA ALA A 386 -13.66 7.16 0.03
C ALA A 386 -12.92 6.29 1.05
N MET A 387 -11.69 6.69 1.37
CA MET A 387 -10.84 6.07 2.38
C MET A 387 -10.09 7.18 3.14
N ALA A 388 -10.59 7.54 4.30
CA ALA A 388 -10.01 8.57 5.14
C ALA A 388 -9.37 7.96 6.39
N SER A 389 -8.22 8.50 6.78
CA SER A 389 -7.49 8.16 8.00
C SER A 389 -7.11 9.45 8.72
N GLY A 390 -7.56 9.61 9.95
CA GLY A 390 -7.31 10.80 10.76
C GLY A 390 -6.26 10.55 11.87
N PRO A 391 -5.42 11.55 12.20
CA PRO A 391 -5.21 12.74 11.39
C PRO A 391 -4.59 12.40 10.03
N ASP A 392 -4.81 13.22 9.03
CA ASP A 392 -4.19 13.09 7.72
C ASP A 392 -2.89 13.92 7.63
N PHE A 393 -2.31 13.99 6.43
CA PHE A 393 -1.11 14.77 6.18
C PHE A 393 -1.11 15.35 4.76
N ASP A 394 -0.37 16.44 4.58
CA ASP A 394 -0.18 17.06 3.28
C ASP A 394 1.06 16.49 2.57
N PRO A 395 0.89 15.75 1.45
CA PRO A 395 2.02 15.22 0.67
C PRO A 395 2.88 16.31 0.03
N ASN A 396 2.38 17.53 -0.15
CA ASN A 396 3.14 18.65 -0.69
C ASN A 396 4.34 19.02 0.21
N TYR A 397 4.34 18.65 1.49
CA TYR A 397 5.49 18.85 2.38
C TYR A 397 6.72 18.04 1.98
N PHE A 398 6.56 16.96 1.20
CA PHE A 398 7.68 16.18 0.70
C PHE A 398 8.38 16.80 -0.52
N GLU A 399 7.81 17.87 -1.10
CA GLU A 399 8.41 18.59 -2.20
C GLU A 399 9.53 19.50 -1.68
N SER A 400 10.77 19.22 -2.09
CA SER A 400 11.95 19.95 -1.61
C SER A 400 11.97 21.44 -2.00
N ASN A 401 11.28 21.76 -3.10
CA ASN A 401 11.17 23.14 -3.62
C ASN A 401 10.00 23.92 -3.01
N ASN A 402 9.18 23.27 -2.17
CA ASN A 402 8.07 23.93 -1.51
C ASN A 402 8.57 24.83 -0.38
N PRO A 403 8.34 26.16 -0.42
CA PRO A 403 8.69 27.07 0.67
C PRO A 403 8.01 26.73 2.00
N ASN A 404 6.87 26.02 1.98
CA ASN A 404 6.09 25.60 3.14
C ASN A 404 6.52 24.23 3.71
N ASN A 405 7.58 23.61 3.19
CA ASN A 405 8.01 22.26 3.59
C ASN A 405 8.45 22.12 5.06
N SER A 406 8.48 23.22 5.83
CA SER A 406 8.70 23.17 7.29
C SER A 406 7.67 22.29 8.01
N GLY A 407 6.47 22.12 7.46
CA GLY A 407 5.44 21.16 7.91
C GLY A 407 5.91 19.71 7.95
N LEU A 408 6.87 19.32 7.11
CA LEU A 408 7.44 17.98 7.10
C LEU A 408 8.05 17.57 8.44
N SER A 409 8.78 18.48 9.09
CA SER A 409 9.37 18.18 10.41
C SER A 409 8.29 17.95 11.48
N LEU A 410 7.20 18.71 11.44
CA LEU A 410 6.07 18.52 12.33
C LEU A 410 5.36 17.21 12.06
N LEU A 411 5.11 16.88 10.79
CA LEU A 411 4.51 15.62 10.33
C LEU A 411 5.28 14.40 10.83
N LEU A 412 6.60 14.39 10.62
CA LEU A 412 7.46 13.25 10.98
C LEU A 412 7.62 13.06 12.49
N ASN A 413 7.38 14.09 13.30
CA ASN A 413 7.43 14.05 14.76
C ASN A 413 6.05 13.96 15.41
N ASP A 414 4.97 13.93 14.65
CA ASP A 414 3.60 13.81 15.19
C ASP A 414 3.36 12.41 15.77
N THR A 415 3.21 12.37 17.10
CA THR A 415 2.94 11.13 17.84
C THR A 415 1.58 10.48 17.52
N ARG A 416 0.70 11.22 16.84
CA ARG A 416 -0.58 10.69 16.37
C ARG A 416 -0.43 9.83 15.11
N THR A 417 0.78 9.77 14.52
CA THR A 417 1.12 8.93 13.35
C THR A 417 0.20 9.18 12.14
N PRO A 418 0.17 10.41 11.57
CA PRO A 418 -0.73 10.76 10.47
C PRO A 418 -0.47 9.99 9.18
N MET A 419 0.75 9.51 8.96
CA MET A 419 1.10 8.70 7.78
C MET A 419 0.57 7.26 7.83
N LEU A 420 0.08 6.79 8.98
CA LEU A 420 -0.51 5.45 9.09
C LEU A 420 -1.88 5.42 8.42
N ASN A 421 -2.08 4.53 7.46
CA ASN A 421 -3.39 4.25 6.89
C ASN A 421 -4.23 3.43 7.89
N ARG A 422 -4.97 4.11 8.77
CA ARG A 422 -5.81 3.45 9.78
C ARG A 422 -6.93 2.62 9.16
N ALA A 423 -7.38 2.98 7.96
CA ALA A 423 -8.43 2.25 7.27
C ALA A 423 -8.00 0.84 6.85
N ALA A 424 -6.76 0.68 6.38
CA ALA A 424 -6.24 -0.60 5.88
C ALA A 424 -5.21 -1.27 6.81
N GLN A 425 -4.51 -0.50 7.65
CA GLN A 425 -3.42 -1.02 8.51
C GLN A 425 -3.71 -0.92 10.00
N GLY A 426 -4.65 -0.05 10.42
CA GLY A 426 -5.09 0.02 11.81
C GLY A 426 -5.81 -1.27 12.21
N GLN A 427 -5.41 -1.86 13.33
CA GLN A 427 -5.98 -3.10 13.86
C GLN A 427 -6.66 -2.83 15.19
N TYR A 428 -7.94 -3.12 15.26
CA TYR A 428 -8.78 -2.73 16.38
C TYR A 428 -9.70 -3.87 16.82
N PRO A 429 -10.02 -4.00 18.11
CA PRO A 429 -11.14 -4.82 18.55
C PRO A 429 -12.44 -4.24 17.96
N LEU A 430 -13.31 -5.13 17.47
CA LEU A 430 -14.52 -4.71 16.74
C LEU A 430 -15.69 -4.36 17.68
N GLY A 431 -15.63 -4.86 18.90
CA GLY A 431 -16.71 -4.66 19.88
C GLY A 431 -18.05 -5.17 19.35
N SER A 432 -19.14 -4.51 19.74
CA SER A 432 -20.50 -4.96 19.43
C SER A 432 -20.86 -5.07 17.95
N VAL A 433 -20.06 -4.57 17.01
CA VAL A 433 -20.26 -4.84 15.57
C VAL A 433 -20.04 -6.33 15.28
N PHE A 434 -19.14 -6.99 16.00
CA PHE A 434 -18.86 -8.42 15.88
C PHE A 434 -20.08 -9.32 16.21
N LYS A 435 -21.07 -8.81 16.94
CA LYS A 435 -22.32 -9.54 17.24
C LYS A 435 -23.09 -9.96 16.00
N ILE A 436 -22.89 -9.29 14.86
CA ILE A 436 -23.41 -9.70 13.56
C ILE A 436 -22.87 -11.10 13.21
N ILE A 437 -21.58 -11.32 13.42
CA ILE A 437 -20.90 -12.59 13.13
C ILE A 437 -21.32 -13.68 14.13
N THR A 438 -21.45 -13.32 15.41
CA THR A 438 -21.94 -14.23 16.44
C THR A 438 -23.39 -14.64 16.18
N MET A 439 -24.23 -13.70 15.72
CA MET A 439 -25.60 -14.01 15.29
C MET A 439 -25.60 -14.97 14.09
N ALA A 440 -24.73 -14.74 13.11
CA ALA A 440 -24.58 -15.64 11.97
C ALA A 440 -24.17 -17.06 12.40
N ALA A 441 -23.18 -17.18 13.30
CA ALA A 441 -22.75 -18.47 13.84
C ALA A 441 -23.88 -19.18 14.60
N GLY A 442 -24.63 -18.44 15.42
CA GLY A 442 -25.80 -18.97 16.14
C GLY A 442 -26.87 -19.50 15.20
N LEU A 443 -27.27 -18.73 14.18
CA LEU A 443 -28.24 -19.13 13.17
C LEU A 443 -27.79 -20.33 12.34
N GLU A 444 -26.52 -20.32 11.85
CA GLU A 444 -25.96 -21.41 11.05
C GLU A 444 -25.76 -22.70 11.84
N SER A 445 -25.57 -22.62 13.16
CA SER A 445 -25.53 -23.80 14.03
C SER A 445 -26.87 -24.55 14.07
N GLY A 446 -27.96 -23.86 13.76
CA GLY A 446 -29.34 -24.37 13.88
C GLY A 446 -29.87 -24.42 15.33
N LEU A 447 -29.06 -23.99 16.30
CA LEU A 447 -29.43 -23.98 17.72
C LEU A 447 -30.24 -22.72 18.08
N TYR A 448 -30.05 -21.65 17.33
CA TYR A 448 -30.74 -20.38 17.49
C TYR A 448 -31.59 -20.08 16.27
N LEU A 449 -32.80 -19.60 16.52
CA LEU A 449 -33.74 -19.11 15.51
C LEU A 449 -33.94 -17.60 15.73
N LYS A 450 -34.49 -16.90 14.74
CA LYS A 450 -34.76 -15.45 14.85
C LYS A 450 -35.55 -15.07 16.08
N ASP A 451 -36.50 -15.92 16.49
CA ASP A 451 -37.40 -15.70 17.60
C ASP A 451 -36.95 -16.38 18.92
N THR A 452 -35.73 -16.95 18.96
CA THR A 452 -35.21 -17.56 20.19
C THR A 452 -35.18 -16.50 21.30
N PRO A 453 -35.85 -16.74 22.44
CA PRO A 453 -35.95 -15.73 23.49
C PRO A 453 -34.75 -15.80 24.44
N TYR A 454 -34.29 -14.64 24.92
CA TYR A 454 -33.31 -14.52 26.01
C TYR A 454 -33.69 -13.34 26.92
N ASP A 455 -33.62 -13.53 28.25
CA ASP A 455 -33.89 -12.47 29.22
C ASP A 455 -32.63 -11.64 29.48
N CYS A 456 -32.50 -10.52 28.79
CA CYS A 456 -31.38 -9.60 28.83
C CYS A 456 -31.37 -8.75 30.11
N GLN A 457 -30.79 -9.25 31.17
CA GLN A 457 -30.63 -8.58 32.45
C GLN A 457 -29.30 -7.79 32.51
N TYR A 458 -29.08 -7.05 33.64
CA TYR A 458 -27.82 -6.35 33.87
C TYR A 458 -26.64 -7.30 34.03
N GLU A 459 -26.87 -8.47 34.62
CA GLU A 459 -25.86 -9.41 35.06
C GLU A 459 -25.88 -10.68 34.21
N PHE A 460 -24.73 -11.10 33.72
CA PHE A 460 -24.50 -12.42 33.13
C PHE A 460 -23.75 -13.31 34.15
N LYS A 461 -24.38 -14.41 34.56
CA LYS A 461 -23.95 -15.29 35.64
C LYS A 461 -23.59 -16.71 35.21
N GLU A 462 -23.45 -16.94 33.92
CA GLU A 462 -23.20 -18.28 33.38
C GLU A 462 -21.71 -18.70 33.45
N LEU A 463 -20.82 -17.78 33.80
CA LEU A 463 -19.42 -18.10 34.07
C LEU A 463 -19.27 -18.56 35.54
N PRO A 464 -18.42 -19.60 35.80
CA PRO A 464 -18.33 -20.21 37.14
C PRO A 464 -17.67 -19.30 38.18
N ASP A 465 -16.79 -18.38 37.76
CA ASP A 465 -15.89 -17.65 38.66
C ASP A 465 -16.13 -16.13 38.69
N ARG A 466 -17.01 -15.61 37.81
CA ARG A 466 -17.28 -14.16 37.71
C ARG A 466 -18.65 -13.82 37.16
N VAL A 467 -19.08 -12.59 37.45
CA VAL A 467 -20.25 -11.98 36.84
C VAL A 467 -19.80 -10.90 35.88
N LEU A 468 -20.39 -10.89 34.68
CA LEU A 468 -20.18 -9.82 33.72
C LEU A 468 -21.42 -8.90 33.73
N TYR A 469 -21.22 -7.63 33.38
CA TYR A 469 -22.28 -6.63 33.41
C TYR A 469 -22.56 -6.08 32.02
N ASP A 470 -23.83 -6.00 31.66
CA ASP A 470 -24.27 -5.35 30.40
C ASP A 470 -23.92 -3.85 30.42
N TRP A 471 -23.73 -3.27 29.24
CA TRP A 471 -23.45 -1.83 29.08
C TRP A 471 -24.54 -0.94 29.70
N THR A 472 -25.82 -1.40 29.73
CA THR A 472 -26.92 -0.70 30.36
C THR A 472 -26.77 -0.58 31.89
N TYR A 473 -26.07 -1.53 32.52
CA TYR A 473 -25.72 -1.44 33.95
C TYR A 473 -24.78 -0.28 34.21
N THR A 474 -23.70 -0.16 33.43
CA THR A 474 -22.71 0.94 33.55
C THR A 474 -23.43 2.29 33.38
N ASN A 475 -24.24 2.43 32.32
CA ASN A 475 -25.01 3.66 32.09
C ASN A 475 -26.01 3.95 33.22
N CYS A 476 -26.59 2.92 33.84
CA CYS A 476 -27.47 3.09 35.00
C CYS A 476 -26.69 3.60 36.20
N GLN A 477 -25.50 3.07 36.49
CA GLN A 477 -24.66 3.56 37.59
C GLN A 477 -24.23 5.02 37.37
N ASP A 478 -23.87 5.39 36.15
CA ASP A 478 -23.54 6.77 35.78
C ASP A 478 -24.78 7.72 35.94
N ALA A 479 -25.98 7.26 35.57
CA ALA A 479 -27.22 8.01 35.77
C ALA A 479 -27.50 8.21 37.25
N ILE A 480 -27.36 7.17 38.08
CA ILE A 480 -27.51 7.25 39.54
C ILE A 480 -26.48 8.24 40.13
N ALA A 481 -25.25 8.22 39.67
CA ALA A 481 -24.21 9.13 40.12
C ALA A 481 -24.55 10.62 39.80
N ARG A 482 -25.32 10.86 38.74
CA ARG A 482 -25.85 12.18 38.37
C ARG A 482 -27.19 12.51 39.07
N GLY A 483 -27.73 11.62 39.93
CA GLY A 483 -29.02 11.80 40.59
C GLY A 483 -30.24 11.45 39.72
N GLU A 484 -30.01 10.71 38.64
CA GLU A 484 -31.06 10.29 37.69
C GLU A 484 -31.53 8.86 38.00
N GLY A 485 -32.66 8.44 37.43
CA GLY A 485 -33.15 7.07 37.54
C GLY A 485 -32.79 6.21 36.33
N CYS A 486 -32.78 4.88 36.52
CA CYS A 486 -32.45 3.91 35.44
C CYS A 486 -33.68 3.56 34.57
N ASN A 487 -34.41 4.55 34.10
CA ASN A 487 -35.72 4.36 33.44
C ASN A 487 -35.70 4.51 31.91
N THR A 488 -34.57 4.88 31.33
CA THR A 488 -34.42 5.07 29.88
C THR A 488 -34.08 3.75 29.18
N SER A 489 -34.23 3.71 27.88
CA SER A 489 -33.84 2.54 27.08
C SER A 489 -32.33 2.24 27.11
N THR A 490 -31.49 3.19 27.51
CA THR A 490 -30.05 3.06 27.63
C THR A 490 -29.56 2.73 29.03
N THR A 491 -30.45 2.85 30.03
CA THR A 491 -30.14 2.64 31.45
C THR A 491 -30.89 1.51 32.10
N ARG A 492 -31.95 0.96 31.48
CA ARG A 492 -32.68 -0.21 31.98
C ARG A 492 -32.28 -1.50 31.26
N PRO A 493 -32.39 -2.68 31.87
CA PRO A 493 -32.21 -3.96 31.21
C PRO A 493 -33.05 -4.10 29.95
N GLY A 494 -32.61 -4.89 29.00
CA GLY A 494 -33.37 -5.17 27.78
C GLY A 494 -34.64 -5.96 28.03
N GLY A 495 -34.69 -6.83 29.05
CA GLY A 495 -35.77 -7.78 29.34
C GLY A 495 -35.77 -8.94 28.33
N LEU A 496 -36.94 -9.55 28.15
CA LEU A 496 -37.09 -10.66 27.21
C LEU A 496 -36.98 -10.15 25.77
N LEU A 497 -35.98 -10.63 25.02
CA LEU A 497 -35.66 -10.24 23.64
C LEU A 497 -35.58 -11.47 22.74
N THR A 498 -36.03 -11.36 21.50
CA THR A 498 -35.70 -12.28 20.43
C THR A 498 -34.26 -12.06 19.98
N LEU A 499 -33.69 -12.96 19.14
CA LEU A 499 -32.31 -12.82 18.64
C LEU A 499 -32.14 -11.53 17.84
N GLN A 500 -33.10 -11.17 16.98
CA GLN A 500 -33.08 -9.91 16.23
C GLN A 500 -33.14 -8.68 17.16
N GLU A 501 -34.01 -8.70 18.18
CA GLU A 501 -34.06 -7.64 19.17
C GLU A 501 -32.81 -7.57 20.04
N GLY A 502 -32.17 -8.72 20.30
CA GLY A 502 -30.86 -8.80 20.96
C GLY A 502 -29.77 -8.05 20.18
N LEU A 503 -29.72 -8.20 18.85
CA LEU A 503 -28.80 -7.44 17.98
C LEU A 503 -29.17 -5.95 17.98
N MET A 504 -30.47 -5.62 17.81
CA MET A 504 -31.02 -4.25 17.84
C MET A 504 -30.66 -3.50 19.13
N ARG A 505 -30.82 -4.16 20.28
CA ARG A 505 -30.51 -3.61 21.60
C ARG A 505 -29.05 -3.71 21.98
N SER A 506 -28.25 -4.42 21.19
CA SER A 506 -26.84 -4.70 21.48
C SER A 506 -26.65 -5.39 22.87
N CYS A 507 -27.57 -6.27 23.27
CA CYS A 507 -27.53 -6.97 24.57
C CYS A 507 -26.27 -7.83 24.69
N ASN A 508 -25.33 -7.48 25.57
CA ASN A 508 -24.12 -8.30 25.81
C ASN A 508 -24.46 -9.68 26.37
N PRO A 509 -25.31 -9.81 27.41
CA PRO A 509 -25.65 -11.11 28.00
C PRO A 509 -26.15 -12.14 26.99
N TYR A 510 -26.94 -11.72 26.00
CA TYR A 510 -27.41 -12.65 24.97
C TYR A 510 -26.27 -13.19 24.11
N PHE A 511 -25.37 -12.34 23.66
CA PHE A 511 -24.24 -12.76 22.82
C PHE A 511 -23.18 -13.49 23.62
N TRP A 512 -22.95 -13.15 24.88
CA TRP A 512 -22.15 -13.94 25.81
C TRP A 512 -22.71 -15.35 25.99
N HIS A 513 -24.06 -15.47 26.12
CA HIS A 513 -24.76 -16.76 26.21
C HIS A 513 -24.51 -17.60 24.97
N ILE A 514 -24.65 -17.04 23.74
CA ILE A 514 -24.35 -17.75 22.49
C ILE A 514 -22.92 -18.26 22.49
N GLY A 515 -21.93 -17.40 22.81
CA GLY A 515 -20.52 -17.76 22.86
C GLY A 515 -20.23 -18.86 23.89
N ASN A 516 -20.79 -18.72 25.10
CA ASN A 516 -20.67 -19.69 26.18
C ASN A 516 -21.31 -21.02 25.81
N ASP A 517 -22.50 -21.00 25.24
CA ASP A 517 -23.31 -22.18 24.91
C ASP A 517 -22.65 -23.02 23.80
N LEU A 518 -22.20 -22.38 22.72
CA LEU A 518 -21.45 -23.05 21.66
C LEU A 518 -20.16 -23.69 22.18
N TYR A 519 -19.44 -22.98 23.07
CA TYR A 519 -18.19 -23.45 23.62
C TYR A 519 -18.35 -24.64 24.59
N THR A 520 -19.32 -24.55 25.51
CA THR A 520 -19.44 -25.49 26.64
C THR A 520 -20.46 -26.60 26.43
N ASN A 521 -21.61 -26.30 25.86
CA ASN A 521 -22.74 -27.23 25.82
C ASN A 521 -22.83 -28.03 24.51
N TRP A 522 -22.29 -27.51 23.42
CA TRP A 522 -22.43 -28.11 22.10
C TRP A 522 -21.13 -28.61 21.49
N ASP A 523 -19.99 -28.47 22.19
CA ASP A 523 -18.66 -28.87 21.70
C ASP A 523 -18.32 -28.24 20.32
N ARG A 524 -18.66 -26.97 20.17
CA ARG A 524 -18.44 -26.14 18.97
C ARG A 524 -17.61 -24.90 19.27
N PRO A 525 -16.41 -25.06 19.89
CA PRO A 525 -15.67 -23.92 20.44
C PRO A 525 -15.22 -22.92 19.37
N ASN A 526 -15.05 -23.35 18.11
CA ASN A 526 -14.46 -22.56 17.05
C ASN A 526 -15.50 -21.99 16.06
N ASP A 527 -16.81 -22.24 16.24
CA ASP A 527 -17.83 -21.85 15.27
C ASP A 527 -17.85 -20.33 15.03
N ILE A 528 -17.74 -19.52 16.09
CA ILE A 528 -17.69 -18.06 15.98
C ILE A 528 -16.38 -17.60 15.30
N ALA A 529 -15.23 -18.17 15.67
CA ALA A 529 -13.94 -17.84 15.04
C ALA A 529 -13.93 -18.23 13.55
N ASN A 530 -14.46 -19.41 13.21
CA ASN A 530 -14.59 -19.87 11.83
C ASN A 530 -15.55 -18.99 11.01
N MET A 531 -16.67 -18.59 11.61
CA MET A 531 -17.59 -17.65 10.98
C MET A 531 -16.90 -16.31 10.70
N ALA A 532 -16.14 -15.77 11.66
CA ALA A 532 -15.40 -14.52 11.49
C ALA A 532 -14.37 -14.62 10.35
N ARG A 533 -13.62 -15.72 10.24
CA ARG A 533 -12.71 -15.97 9.12
C ARG A 533 -13.47 -16.09 7.79
N GLY A 534 -14.64 -16.74 7.80
CA GLY A 534 -15.53 -16.81 6.64
C GLY A 534 -16.09 -15.45 6.20
N PHE A 535 -16.18 -14.49 7.12
CA PHE A 535 -16.51 -13.09 6.83
C PHE A 535 -15.28 -12.31 6.30
N GLY A 536 -14.14 -12.97 6.15
CA GLY A 536 -12.90 -12.38 5.64
C GLY A 536 -12.06 -11.66 6.69
N LEU A 537 -12.36 -11.84 8.00
CA LEU A 537 -11.57 -11.27 9.07
C LEU A 537 -10.33 -12.13 9.39
N GLY A 538 -9.26 -11.51 9.86
CA GLY A 538 -8.01 -12.19 10.20
C GLY A 538 -7.14 -12.56 9.00
N SER A 539 -7.45 -12.04 7.80
CA SER A 539 -6.66 -12.21 6.57
C SER A 539 -6.79 -10.97 5.68
N PRO A 540 -5.81 -10.69 4.81
CA PRO A 540 -5.88 -9.57 3.88
C PRO A 540 -7.15 -9.61 3.02
N THR A 541 -7.67 -8.43 2.67
CA THR A 541 -8.83 -8.29 1.78
C THR A 541 -8.48 -8.56 0.31
N GLY A 542 -7.20 -8.43 -0.01
CA GLY A 542 -6.64 -8.57 -1.35
C GLY A 542 -6.57 -7.26 -2.14
N ILE A 543 -6.73 -6.10 -1.50
CA ILE A 543 -6.45 -4.82 -2.16
C ILE A 543 -4.97 -4.74 -2.52
N GLU A 544 -4.66 -4.40 -3.79
CA GLU A 544 -3.29 -4.44 -4.31
C GLU A 544 -2.60 -3.08 -4.27
N GLN A 545 -3.38 -2.01 -4.33
CA GLN A 545 -2.86 -0.65 -4.52
C GLN A 545 -2.26 -0.02 -3.26
N ILE A 546 -2.52 -0.61 -2.10
CA ILE A 546 -2.05 -0.09 -0.81
C ILE A 546 -1.62 -1.24 0.11
N PRO A 547 -0.70 -1.01 1.04
CA PRO A 547 -0.40 -1.97 2.10
C PRO A 547 -1.60 -2.17 3.03
N GLU A 548 -1.89 -3.42 3.41
CA GLU A 548 -2.93 -3.76 4.37
C GLU A 548 -2.44 -4.69 5.49
N ALA A 549 -3.08 -4.62 6.65
CA ALA A 549 -2.83 -5.54 7.75
C ALA A 549 -3.82 -6.71 7.72
N SER A 550 -3.35 -7.88 8.13
CA SER A 550 -4.17 -9.10 8.14
C SER A 550 -5.25 -9.10 9.23
N GLY A 551 -5.07 -8.33 10.31
CA GLY A 551 -5.89 -8.53 11.51
C GLY A 551 -5.55 -9.85 12.21
N GLN A 552 -6.38 -10.23 13.20
CA GLN A 552 -6.21 -11.47 13.95
C GLN A 552 -7.55 -11.99 14.44
N ILE A 553 -7.83 -13.28 14.19
CA ILE A 553 -8.94 -14.03 14.77
C ILE A 553 -8.36 -15.35 15.31
N LEU A 554 -8.25 -15.47 16.61
CA LEU A 554 -7.77 -16.68 17.28
C LEU A 554 -8.95 -17.58 17.70
N ASP A 555 -8.68 -18.88 17.79
CA ASP A 555 -9.63 -19.83 18.37
C ASP A 555 -9.63 -19.67 19.90
N PRO A 556 -10.81 -19.58 20.55
CA PRO A 556 -10.89 -19.41 21.98
C PRO A 556 -10.29 -20.63 22.70
N GLN A 557 -9.45 -20.37 23.70
CA GLN A 557 -8.81 -21.41 24.51
C GLN A 557 -9.51 -21.66 25.85
N SER A 558 -10.46 -20.80 26.19
CA SER A 558 -11.23 -20.88 27.42
C SER A 558 -12.66 -20.36 27.20
N GLN A 559 -13.53 -20.70 28.15
CA GLN A 559 -14.90 -20.18 28.21
C GLN A 559 -14.93 -18.63 28.24
N VAL A 560 -13.98 -18.01 28.92
CA VAL A 560 -13.84 -16.55 28.99
C VAL A 560 -13.46 -15.97 27.64
N ASP A 561 -12.57 -16.63 26.90
CA ASP A 561 -12.17 -16.20 25.57
C ASP A 561 -13.37 -16.27 24.59
N ALA A 562 -14.13 -17.37 24.63
CA ALA A 562 -15.33 -17.54 23.82
C ALA A 562 -16.39 -16.46 24.08
N VAL A 563 -16.62 -16.13 25.35
CA VAL A 563 -17.55 -15.08 25.77
C VAL A 563 -17.05 -13.70 25.32
N ASN A 564 -15.76 -13.38 25.47
CA ASN A 564 -15.20 -12.11 25.01
C ASN A 564 -15.24 -12.01 23.47
N GLN A 565 -14.85 -13.07 22.79
CA GLN A 565 -14.89 -13.12 21.32
C GLN A 565 -16.30 -12.90 20.77
N ALA A 566 -17.33 -13.46 21.41
CA ALA A 566 -18.71 -13.34 20.98
C ALA A 566 -19.24 -11.89 20.93
N ILE A 567 -18.57 -10.95 21.59
CA ILE A 567 -18.87 -9.52 21.52
C ILE A 567 -17.73 -8.70 20.88
N GLY A 568 -16.78 -9.36 20.21
CA GLY A 568 -15.69 -8.71 19.48
C GLY A 568 -14.63 -8.07 20.38
N GLN A 569 -14.38 -8.69 21.54
CA GLN A 569 -13.33 -8.33 22.48
C GLN A 569 -12.26 -9.42 22.56
N GLY A 570 -11.26 -9.26 23.41
CA GLY A 570 -10.13 -10.18 23.54
C GLY A 570 -9.19 -10.13 22.34
N ASP A 571 -8.90 -11.29 21.74
CA ASP A 571 -7.92 -11.43 20.65
C ASP A 571 -8.47 -11.11 19.25
N VAL A 572 -9.64 -10.45 19.17
CA VAL A 572 -10.21 -9.97 17.91
C VAL A 572 -9.53 -8.67 17.50
N GLN A 573 -8.81 -8.70 16.37
CA GLN A 573 -8.20 -7.52 15.77
C GLN A 573 -8.56 -7.47 14.28
N VAL A 574 -9.17 -6.37 13.84
CA VAL A 574 -9.64 -6.21 12.45
C VAL A 574 -9.33 -4.81 11.93
N THR A 575 -9.25 -4.68 10.58
CA THR A 575 -9.14 -3.37 9.95
C THR A 575 -10.51 -2.83 9.54
N PRO A 576 -10.70 -1.49 9.48
CA PRO A 576 -11.93 -0.88 8.96
C PRO A 576 -12.28 -1.35 7.54
N LEU A 577 -11.27 -1.59 6.69
CA LEU A 577 -11.44 -2.10 5.33
C LEU A 577 -12.04 -3.52 5.33
N GLN A 578 -11.56 -4.42 6.20
CA GLN A 578 -12.17 -5.75 6.38
C GLN A 578 -13.64 -5.65 6.80
N VAL A 579 -13.93 -4.71 7.70
CA VAL A 579 -15.32 -4.47 8.17
C VAL A 579 -16.19 -3.94 7.04
N ALA A 580 -15.73 -2.98 6.25
CA ALA A 580 -16.47 -2.44 5.10
C ALA A 580 -16.79 -3.54 4.08
N ARG A 581 -15.83 -4.43 3.82
CA ARG A 581 -16.00 -5.54 2.89
C ARG A 581 -17.09 -6.52 3.32
N PHE A 582 -17.13 -6.95 4.59
CA PHE A 582 -18.19 -7.86 5.00
C PHE A 582 -19.57 -7.18 5.18
N ILE A 583 -19.61 -5.90 5.53
CA ILE A 583 -20.85 -5.11 5.56
C ILE A 583 -21.44 -4.99 4.15
N ALA A 584 -20.61 -4.71 3.14
CA ALA A 584 -21.01 -4.73 1.73
C ALA A 584 -21.53 -6.12 1.33
N ALA A 585 -20.85 -7.19 1.76
CA ALA A 585 -21.28 -8.56 1.47
C ALA A 585 -22.62 -8.91 2.12
N ILE A 586 -22.92 -8.40 3.33
CA ILE A 586 -24.25 -8.56 3.92
C ILE A 586 -25.31 -7.82 3.07
N ALA A 587 -25.01 -6.64 2.59
CA ALA A 587 -25.93 -5.84 1.79
C ALA A 587 -26.24 -6.48 0.43
N ASN A 588 -25.25 -7.06 -0.26
CA ASN A 588 -25.39 -7.63 -1.60
C ASN A 588 -25.83 -9.11 -1.67
N GLY A 589 -26.20 -9.70 -0.54
CA GLY A 589 -26.63 -11.11 -0.52
C GLY A 589 -25.51 -12.13 -0.35
N GLY A 590 -24.33 -11.73 0.06
CA GLY A 590 -23.27 -12.61 0.56
C GLY A 590 -21.96 -12.61 -0.22
N THR A 591 -21.82 -11.86 -1.30
CA THR A 591 -20.61 -11.82 -2.12
C THR A 591 -19.55 -10.91 -1.49
N LEU A 592 -18.37 -11.46 -1.22
CA LEU A 592 -17.19 -10.71 -0.79
C LEU A 592 -16.39 -10.25 -2.01
N TYR A 593 -16.50 -8.99 -2.38
CA TYR A 593 -15.69 -8.40 -3.43
C TYR A 593 -14.29 -8.02 -2.94
N ARG A 594 -13.30 -8.09 -3.83
CA ARG A 594 -11.97 -7.53 -3.60
C ARG A 594 -12.06 -6.01 -3.64
N PRO A 595 -11.64 -5.29 -2.59
CA PRO A 595 -11.62 -3.84 -2.63
C PRO A 595 -10.62 -3.32 -3.66
N GLN A 596 -10.97 -2.27 -4.39
CA GLN A 596 -10.11 -1.63 -5.39
C GLN A 596 -10.30 -0.11 -5.34
N ILE A 597 -9.20 0.62 -5.52
CA ILE A 597 -9.18 2.11 -5.57
C ILE A 597 -8.79 2.66 -6.94
N VAL A 598 -8.44 1.81 -7.90
CA VAL A 598 -8.14 2.22 -9.27
C VAL A 598 -9.27 1.84 -10.19
N GLU A 599 -9.83 2.83 -10.90
CA GLU A 599 -10.88 2.65 -11.91
C GLU A 599 -10.28 2.31 -13.27
N SER A 600 -9.25 3.05 -13.68
CA SER A 600 -8.55 2.76 -14.93
C SER A 600 -7.16 3.38 -14.97
N ILE A 601 -6.32 2.85 -15.85
CA ILE A 601 -5.06 3.46 -16.27
C ILE A 601 -5.18 3.76 -17.76
N GLN A 602 -5.02 5.02 -18.10
CA GLN A 602 -5.26 5.52 -19.47
C GLN A 602 -3.99 6.12 -20.06
N PRO A 603 -3.51 5.59 -21.19
CA PRO A 603 -2.47 6.23 -21.96
C PRO A 603 -2.98 7.54 -22.58
N VAL A 604 -2.06 8.40 -23.01
CA VAL A 604 -2.38 9.65 -23.71
C VAL A 604 -3.23 9.39 -24.94
N ASP A 605 -2.95 8.30 -25.64
CA ASP A 605 -3.66 7.86 -26.83
C ASP A 605 -4.01 6.37 -26.74
N GLY A 606 -5.23 5.98 -27.04
CA GLY A 606 -5.66 4.56 -27.11
C GLY A 606 -6.67 4.15 -26.04
N ASP A 607 -6.88 2.86 -25.94
CA ASP A 607 -7.77 2.26 -24.95
C ASP A 607 -7.06 2.12 -23.60
N PRO A 608 -7.80 2.09 -22.47
CA PRO A 608 -7.22 1.87 -21.15
C PRO A 608 -6.39 0.58 -21.10
N VAL A 609 -5.18 0.67 -20.55
CA VAL A 609 -4.30 -0.51 -20.31
C VAL A 609 -4.78 -1.34 -19.13
N LEU A 610 -5.50 -0.71 -18.21
CA LEU A 610 -6.20 -1.33 -17.09
C LEU A 610 -7.57 -0.69 -16.96
N ALA A 611 -8.61 -1.50 -16.76
CA ALA A 611 -9.94 -1.03 -16.45
C ALA A 611 -10.52 -1.86 -15.30
N PHE A 612 -11.20 -1.21 -14.38
CA PHE A 612 -11.87 -1.82 -13.23
C PHE A 612 -12.81 -2.95 -13.67
N LYS A 613 -12.77 -4.03 -12.92
CA LYS A 613 -13.75 -5.12 -13.00
C LYS A 613 -14.07 -5.58 -11.59
N PRO A 614 -15.37 -5.74 -11.23
CA PRO A 614 -15.74 -6.35 -9.96
C PRO A 614 -15.14 -7.75 -9.86
N GLU A 615 -14.46 -8.04 -8.77
CA GLU A 615 -13.82 -9.33 -8.54
C GLU A 615 -14.31 -9.92 -7.22
N ALA A 616 -15.16 -10.95 -7.32
CA ALA A 616 -15.57 -11.72 -6.17
C ALA A 616 -14.43 -12.65 -5.74
N ASN A 617 -13.93 -12.47 -4.51
CA ASN A 617 -12.88 -13.32 -3.95
C ASN A 617 -13.34 -14.08 -2.68
N GLY A 618 -14.66 -14.24 -2.49
CA GLY A 618 -15.26 -15.02 -1.43
C GLY A 618 -16.78 -14.90 -1.37
N VAL A 619 -17.39 -15.72 -0.54
CA VAL A 619 -18.83 -15.67 -0.24
C VAL A 619 -19.00 -15.90 1.26
N LEU A 620 -19.91 -15.17 1.90
CA LEU A 620 -20.23 -15.37 3.31
C LEU A 620 -20.75 -16.78 3.55
N PRO A 621 -20.26 -17.53 4.55
CA PRO A 621 -20.73 -18.88 4.86
C PRO A 621 -22.07 -18.84 5.62
N VAL A 622 -23.05 -18.15 5.08
CA VAL A 622 -24.36 -17.91 5.67
C VAL A 622 -25.43 -18.23 4.64
N ARG A 623 -26.41 -19.02 5.00
CA ARG A 623 -27.55 -19.31 4.14
C ARG A 623 -28.37 -18.05 3.86
N PRO A 624 -28.94 -17.89 2.64
CA PRO A 624 -29.68 -16.69 2.26
C PRO A 624 -30.78 -16.29 3.25
N GLU A 625 -31.56 -17.26 3.78
CA GLU A 625 -32.59 -17.03 4.75
C GLU A 625 -32.06 -16.48 6.09
N ASN A 626 -30.88 -16.94 6.53
CA ASN A 626 -30.26 -16.42 7.76
C ASN A 626 -29.60 -15.06 7.51
N LEU A 627 -29.07 -14.82 6.32
CA LEU A 627 -28.53 -13.52 5.95
C LEU A 627 -29.62 -12.44 5.95
N GLU A 628 -30.83 -12.77 5.47
CA GLU A 628 -31.95 -11.84 5.50
C GLU A 628 -32.39 -11.55 6.94
N ILE A 629 -32.43 -12.55 7.84
CA ILE A 629 -32.71 -12.34 9.27
C ILE A 629 -31.69 -11.35 9.89
N ILE A 630 -30.43 -11.44 9.50
CA ILE A 630 -29.35 -10.53 9.95
C ILE A 630 -29.59 -9.12 9.39
N ARG A 631 -29.92 -8.99 8.10
CA ARG A 631 -30.23 -7.70 7.46
C ARG A 631 -31.41 -7.02 8.16
N GLU A 632 -32.52 -7.75 8.39
CA GLU A 632 -33.68 -7.23 9.12
C GLU A 632 -33.26 -6.70 10.51
N ALA A 633 -32.44 -7.45 11.25
CA ALA A 633 -31.98 -7.04 12.57
C ALA A 633 -31.09 -5.77 12.50
N MET A 634 -30.28 -5.62 11.46
CA MET A 634 -29.48 -4.42 11.25
C MET A 634 -30.32 -3.19 10.88
N PHE A 635 -31.45 -3.35 10.14
CA PHE A 635 -32.44 -2.29 9.93
C PHE A 635 -33.10 -1.87 11.24
N MET A 636 -33.40 -2.81 12.15
CA MET A 636 -33.94 -2.48 13.47
C MET A 636 -33.00 -1.60 14.30
N VAL A 637 -31.65 -1.71 14.13
CA VAL A 637 -30.67 -0.90 14.85
C VAL A 637 -30.79 0.59 14.48
N THR A 638 -31.03 0.91 13.23
CA THR A 638 -31.27 2.29 12.74
C THR A 638 -32.70 2.76 12.91
N GLY A 639 -33.62 1.83 13.17
CA GLY A 639 -35.03 2.09 13.39
C GLY A 639 -35.35 2.84 14.69
N PRO A 640 -36.65 3.12 14.94
CA PRO A 640 -37.09 4.02 16.04
C PRO A 640 -36.72 3.55 17.46
N THR A 641 -36.44 2.26 17.65
CA THR A 641 -36.12 1.66 18.97
C THR A 641 -34.65 1.21 19.06
N GLY A 642 -33.92 1.30 17.97
CA GLY A 642 -32.53 0.85 17.88
C GLY A 642 -31.49 1.75 18.55
N THR A 643 -30.27 1.27 18.64
CA THR A 643 -29.16 1.99 19.30
C THR A 643 -28.64 3.20 18.49
N ALA A 644 -28.88 3.24 17.16
CA ALA A 644 -28.46 4.37 16.30
C ALA A 644 -29.54 5.46 16.12
N ARG A 645 -30.79 5.23 16.63
CA ARG A 645 -31.98 6.05 16.34
C ARG A 645 -31.81 7.56 16.47
N ASN A 646 -31.07 8.02 17.49
CA ASN A 646 -30.99 9.47 17.79
C ASN A 646 -30.25 10.24 16.67
N ASN A 647 -29.20 9.67 16.16
CA ASN A 647 -28.39 10.31 15.14
C ASN A 647 -28.83 9.98 13.70
N ILE A 648 -29.58 8.89 13.48
CA ILE A 648 -30.17 8.55 12.18
C ILE A 648 -31.53 9.26 11.98
N ARG A 649 -32.22 9.65 13.05
CA ARG A 649 -33.53 10.26 12.96
C ARG A 649 -33.57 11.44 11.99
N GLY A 650 -34.53 11.40 11.04
CA GLY A 650 -34.73 12.44 10.02
C GLY A 650 -33.85 12.27 8.79
N LEU A 651 -32.98 11.25 8.70
CA LEU A 651 -32.38 10.83 7.45
C LEU A 651 -33.49 10.31 6.52
N GLN A 652 -33.43 10.70 5.24
CA GLN A 652 -34.46 10.35 4.26
C GLN A 652 -34.14 9.06 3.50
N PHE A 653 -33.07 8.41 3.84
CA PHE A 653 -32.57 7.19 3.19
C PHE A 653 -32.70 6.00 4.14
N ASP A 654 -33.06 4.86 3.59
CA ASP A 654 -33.08 3.60 4.32
C ASP A 654 -31.67 3.14 4.60
N THR A 655 -31.39 2.84 5.85
CA THR A 655 -30.07 2.41 6.32
C THR A 655 -30.16 1.28 7.30
N ALA A 656 -29.20 0.39 7.25
CA ALA A 656 -29.01 -0.69 8.21
C ALA A 656 -27.60 -0.61 8.81
N GLY A 657 -27.40 -1.11 10.03
CA GLY A 657 -26.05 -1.08 10.60
C GLY A 657 -25.97 -1.60 12.02
N LYS A 658 -24.80 -1.40 12.63
CA LYS A 658 -24.54 -1.80 14.01
C LYS A 658 -23.60 -0.82 14.69
N THR A 659 -23.96 -0.34 15.87
CA THR A 659 -23.09 0.42 16.76
C THR A 659 -22.07 -0.50 17.44
N GLY A 660 -20.83 -0.04 17.58
CA GLY A 660 -19.78 -0.70 18.32
C GLY A 660 -19.17 0.19 19.38
N THR A 661 -18.81 -0.38 20.50
CA THR A 661 -18.02 0.23 21.55
C THR A 661 -17.02 -0.84 21.98
N ALA A 662 -15.74 -0.60 21.72
CA ALA A 662 -14.70 -1.59 21.92
C ALA A 662 -13.68 -1.09 22.94
N GLU A 663 -13.44 -1.86 23.99
CA GLU A 663 -12.43 -1.51 25.00
C GLU A 663 -11.04 -1.48 24.37
N SER A 664 -10.27 -0.43 24.67
CA SER A 664 -8.95 -0.17 24.09
C SER A 664 -7.79 -0.47 25.03
N GLY A 665 -8.09 -0.75 26.30
CA GLY A 665 -7.09 -0.87 27.36
C GLY A 665 -6.43 0.47 27.78
N SER A 666 -6.75 1.58 27.11
CA SER A 666 -6.16 2.90 27.35
C SER A 666 -7.10 3.91 28.04
N GLY A 667 -8.25 3.47 28.52
CA GLY A 667 -9.24 4.30 29.25
C GLY A 667 -10.57 4.41 28.50
N LEU A 668 -10.74 5.36 27.58
CA LEU A 668 -11.97 5.46 26.79
C LEU A 668 -11.99 4.42 25.67
N PRO A 669 -13.14 3.80 25.39
CA PRO A 669 -13.26 2.81 24.32
C PRO A 669 -13.20 3.45 22.93
N HIS A 670 -12.96 2.62 21.90
CA HIS A 670 -13.14 2.99 20.50
C HIS A 670 -14.63 3.01 20.16
N GLY A 671 -15.05 4.06 19.44
CA GLY A 671 -16.41 4.18 18.93
C GLY A 671 -16.51 3.73 17.47
N TRP A 672 -17.36 2.71 17.19
CA TRP A 672 -17.61 2.19 15.85
C TRP A 672 -19.04 2.39 15.39
N PHE A 673 -19.19 2.59 14.09
CA PHE A 673 -20.41 2.27 13.38
C PHE A 673 -20.08 1.62 12.04
N ALA A 674 -20.77 0.53 11.73
CA ALA A 674 -20.66 -0.16 10.46
C ALA A 674 -22.07 -0.41 9.91
N GLY A 675 -22.34 0.03 8.68
CA GLY A 675 -23.68 -0.07 8.10
C GLY A 675 -23.66 0.13 6.59
N PHE A 676 -24.83 0.03 5.99
CA PHE A 676 -25.04 0.17 4.55
C PHE A 676 -26.36 0.88 4.24
N THR A 677 -26.50 1.37 3.01
CA THR A 677 -27.74 1.94 2.47
C THR A 677 -28.53 0.89 1.68
N ASN A 678 -29.81 1.14 1.46
CA ASN A 678 -30.70 0.30 0.64
C ASN A 678 -31.68 1.20 -0.13
N ASN A 679 -31.11 1.96 -1.08
CA ASN A 679 -31.85 3.03 -1.76
C ASN A 679 -31.65 3.06 -3.28
N GLU A 680 -30.92 2.11 -3.86
CA GLU A 680 -30.61 2.09 -5.29
C GLU A 680 -31.87 2.15 -6.16
N GLU A 681 -32.91 1.36 -5.83
CA GLU A 681 -34.18 1.37 -6.55
C GLU A 681 -34.86 2.74 -6.55
N ASN A 682 -34.65 3.55 -5.51
CA ASN A 682 -35.30 4.85 -5.34
C ASN A 682 -34.49 6.00 -5.90
N THR A 683 -33.16 5.88 -5.87
CA THR A 683 -32.22 6.96 -6.22
C THR A 683 -31.54 6.77 -7.57
N GLY A 684 -31.44 5.52 -8.03
CA GLY A 684 -30.66 5.14 -9.20
C GLY A 684 -29.15 5.21 -8.97
N LEU A 685 -28.70 5.48 -7.73
CA LEU A 685 -27.30 5.43 -7.33
C LEU A 685 -27.03 4.10 -6.62
N PRO A 686 -25.87 3.45 -6.84
CA PRO A 686 -25.49 2.24 -6.15
C PRO A 686 -25.56 2.38 -4.63
N ASP A 687 -25.88 1.30 -3.93
CA ASP A 687 -25.82 1.28 -2.48
C ASP A 687 -24.38 1.24 -1.98
N ILE A 688 -24.17 1.83 -0.80
CA ILE A 688 -22.83 1.95 -0.19
C ILE A 688 -22.80 1.31 1.20
N ALA A 689 -21.68 0.65 1.50
CA ALA A 689 -21.28 0.27 2.85
C ALA A 689 -20.37 1.36 3.41
N VAL A 690 -20.67 1.82 4.63
CA VAL A 690 -19.88 2.84 5.32
C VAL A 690 -19.47 2.32 6.69
N VAL A 691 -18.17 2.41 6.97
CA VAL A 691 -17.59 2.06 8.26
C VAL A 691 -16.84 3.24 8.83
N ALA A 692 -17.11 3.59 10.06
CA ALA A 692 -16.44 4.64 10.80
C ALA A 692 -15.94 4.11 12.14
N ILE A 693 -14.68 4.44 12.46
CA ILE A 693 -14.06 4.21 13.78
C ILE A 693 -13.42 5.50 14.28
N VAL A 694 -13.54 5.74 15.58
CA VAL A 694 -12.80 6.79 16.30
C VAL A 694 -12.14 6.16 17.52
N GLU A 695 -10.82 6.35 17.64
CA GLU A 695 -10.03 5.78 18.74
C GLU A 695 -10.25 6.53 20.06
N ASN A 696 -10.43 5.80 21.16
CA ASN A 696 -10.37 6.30 22.54
C ASN A 696 -11.29 7.51 22.82
N ILE A 697 -12.51 7.49 22.30
CA ILE A 697 -13.44 8.64 22.35
C ILE A 697 -14.71 8.37 23.15
N GLY A 698 -15.17 7.11 23.21
CA GLY A 698 -16.42 6.76 23.87
C GLY A 698 -17.32 5.88 23.03
N GLN A 699 -18.65 6.13 23.10
CA GLN A 699 -19.65 5.25 22.49
C GLN A 699 -19.77 5.46 20.97
N GLY A 700 -19.89 4.36 20.22
CA GLY A 700 -20.10 4.40 18.77
C GLY A 700 -21.39 5.10 18.34
N SER A 701 -22.41 5.13 19.18
CA SER A 701 -23.64 5.90 18.93
C SER A 701 -23.42 7.39 18.82
N ASP A 702 -22.41 7.92 19.54
CA ASP A 702 -22.21 9.36 19.69
C ASP A 702 -21.23 9.91 18.66
N TYR A 703 -20.33 9.06 18.14
CA TYR A 703 -19.30 9.45 17.16
C TYR A 703 -19.43 8.67 15.84
N GLY A 704 -19.47 7.33 15.86
CA GLY A 704 -19.53 6.53 14.66
C GLY A 704 -20.80 6.74 13.84
N VAL A 705 -21.98 6.82 14.49
CA VAL A 705 -23.26 7.03 13.78
C VAL A 705 -23.32 8.40 13.09
N PRO A 706 -22.93 9.51 13.72
CA PRO A 706 -22.83 10.80 13.03
C PRO A 706 -21.92 10.79 11.81
N LEU A 707 -20.73 10.14 11.90
CA LEU A 707 -19.80 10.02 10.77
C LEU A 707 -20.43 9.22 9.62
N PHE A 708 -21.07 8.08 9.94
CA PHE A 708 -21.81 7.30 8.96
C PHE A 708 -22.90 8.16 8.26
N ARG A 709 -23.72 8.87 9.05
CA ARG A 709 -24.75 9.74 8.50
C ARG A 709 -24.19 10.82 7.60
N ALA A 710 -23.10 11.46 8.00
CA ALA A 710 -22.45 12.49 7.18
C ALA A 710 -22.02 11.94 5.82
N MET A 711 -21.51 10.71 5.77
CA MET A 711 -21.14 10.07 4.51
C MET A 711 -22.36 9.74 3.64
N VAL A 712 -23.43 9.21 4.23
CA VAL A 712 -24.68 8.93 3.51
C VAL A 712 -25.28 10.23 2.95
N GLU A 713 -25.35 11.29 3.76
CA GLU A 713 -25.84 12.60 3.31
C GLU A 713 -24.95 13.18 2.22
N THR A 714 -23.62 13.08 2.33
CA THR A 714 -22.68 13.56 1.30
C THR A 714 -22.85 12.80 0.01
N TYR A 715 -23.01 11.47 0.07
CA TYR A 715 -23.17 10.64 -1.11
C TYR A 715 -24.44 11.00 -1.91
N TYR A 716 -25.58 11.18 -1.24
CA TYR A 716 -26.85 11.45 -1.92
C TYR A 716 -27.16 12.94 -2.13
N TYR A 717 -26.66 13.83 -1.26
CA TYR A 717 -26.95 15.28 -1.34
C TYR A 717 -25.75 16.13 -1.73
N GLY A 718 -24.57 15.54 -1.84
CA GLY A 718 -23.32 16.27 -2.14
C GLY A 718 -22.68 16.96 -0.92
N SER A 719 -23.36 17.01 0.22
CA SER A 719 -22.78 17.55 1.47
C SER A 719 -23.54 17.06 2.70
N PRO A 720 -22.90 17.03 3.89
CA PRO A 720 -23.58 16.74 5.15
C PRO A 720 -24.69 17.78 5.41
N GLN A 721 -25.84 17.34 5.86
CA GLN A 721 -26.99 18.21 6.15
C GLN A 721 -27.06 18.64 7.63
N ARG A 722 -26.21 18.07 8.47
CA ARG A 722 -26.03 18.43 9.88
C ARG A 722 -24.61 18.86 10.15
N SER A 723 -24.47 19.93 10.93
CA SER A 723 -23.18 20.26 11.56
C SER A 723 -23.15 19.66 12.96
N TYR A 724 -22.03 19.07 13.32
CA TYR A 724 -21.78 18.50 14.64
C TYR A 724 -20.85 19.44 15.41
N TYR A 725 -21.44 20.51 15.98
CA TYR A 725 -20.72 21.60 16.63
C TYR A 725 -19.83 21.20 17.81
N ASP A 726 -20.07 20.00 18.38
CA ASP A 726 -19.33 19.51 19.55
C ASP A 726 -17.95 18.92 19.22
N TRP A 727 -17.61 18.80 17.91
CA TRP A 727 -16.36 18.18 17.46
C TRP A 727 -15.23 19.18 17.14
N GLY A 728 -15.36 20.41 17.60
CA GLY A 728 -14.59 21.56 17.18
C GLY A 728 -15.32 22.29 16.04
N GLN A 729 -15.25 23.61 16.03
CA GLN A 729 -15.96 24.44 15.05
C GLN A 729 -15.36 24.23 13.66
N ILE A 730 -15.68 23.15 12.99
CA ILE A 730 -15.40 23.04 11.58
C ILE A 730 -16.59 23.63 10.84
N GLY A 731 -16.51 24.92 10.55
CA GLY A 731 -17.27 25.49 9.47
C GLY A 731 -16.70 24.93 8.18
N TYR A 732 -17.23 23.82 7.68
CA TYR A 732 -16.86 23.34 6.35
C TYR A 732 -17.22 24.42 5.33
N PRO A 733 -16.24 25.01 4.64
CA PRO A 733 -16.60 25.74 3.45
C PRO A 733 -17.24 24.74 2.49
N PRO A 734 -18.38 25.07 1.85
CA PRO A 734 -18.97 24.18 0.87
C PRO A 734 -17.93 23.82 -0.17
N TYR A 735 -17.77 22.51 -0.42
CA TYR A 735 -16.97 22.03 -1.52
C TYR A 735 -17.50 22.67 -2.80
N THR A 736 -16.73 23.58 -3.36
CA THR A 736 -16.94 24.05 -4.72
C THR A 736 -15.88 23.34 -5.54
N PRO A 737 -16.23 22.33 -6.36
CA PRO A 737 -15.29 21.76 -7.29
C PRO A 737 -14.79 22.92 -8.15
N THR A 738 -13.50 23.21 -8.08
CA THR A 738 -12.87 24.08 -9.08
C THR A 738 -12.72 23.21 -10.31
N PRO A 739 -13.41 23.48 -11.42
CA PRO A 739 -13.18 22.71 -12.64
C PRO A 739 -11.68 22.79 -12.95
N PRO A 740 -11.06 21.71 -13.42
CA PRO A 740 -9.71 21.77 -13.96
C PRO A 740 -9.71 22.90 -14.98
N GLY A 741 -8.73 23.82 -14.86
CA GLY A 741 -8.70 25.12 -15.54
C GLY A 741 -9.35 25.06 -16.90
N GLY A 742 -10.50 25.71 -17.01
CA GLY A 742 -11.23 25.79 -18.26
C GLY A 742 -10.32 26.39 -19.31
N GLY A 743 -9.67 25.51 -20.07
CA GLY A 743 -9.13 25.89 -21.35
C GLY A 743 -10.30 26.50 -22.11
N VAL A 744 -10.30 27.81 -22.28
CA VAL A 744 -11.16 28.50 -23.22
C VAL A 744 -10.93 27.77 -24.53
N ILE A 745 -11.91 26.92 -24.92
CA ILE A 745 -12.00 26.46 -26.31
C ILE A 745 -12.15 27.75 -27.10
N PRO A 746 -11.18 28.09 -27.95
CA PRO A 746 -11.40 29.26 -28.84
C PRO A 746 -12.56 28.87 -29.72
N GLU A 747 -13.70 29.57 -29.59
CA GLU A 747 -14.71 29.61 -30.62
C GLU A 747 -14.03 30.19 -31.86
N GLY A 748 -13.87 29.37 -32.88
CA GLY A 748 -13.36 29.72 -34.20
C GLY A 748 -13.73 28.69 -35.22
#